data_808fe65dd2914be00f33322cbda09945
#
_entry.id   808fe65dd2914be00f33322cbda09945
#
_cell.length_a   1.000
_cell.length_b   1.000
_cell.length_c   1.000
_cell.angle_alpha   90.00
_cell.angle_beta   90.00
_cell.angle_gamma   90.00
#
_symmetry.space_group_name_H-M   'P 1'
#
loop_
_entity.id
_entity.type
_entity.pdbx_description
1 polymer ?
#
loop_
_entity_poly.entity_id
_entity_poly.type
_entity_poly.pdbx_seq_one_letter_code
_entity_poly.pdbx_strand_id
1 'polypeptide(L)'
;MDNWSALFDGQTRYVLDINDSTVKADVLRFRGREALSEPFRWDIEFTSLHANIPPEQVLMKYASLRMRGGKNVHGVVTRLEWLSTSRDQSHYRLTLSSRLTLLGYTRQCAVFQNLSVPEVVEQVLRKHGLEGPDFEFRLERTYPARELITQWRETDLQFIQRILSEVGIYWRTEMDDVRGLDTCILADSQLNYRFDVQLPYSEPSGLFDGAADSVWDVRTWHNIATGTVATRDYNYRTATTPMDATVSVRSDAVTTGAHYRYTAPYRDAGDDTSPEPETESGAFYARIHHERELSRSARIHLFSNTGHLTPGQVLEPQGDVITALKEGVILTLVTFRGARDSRLHVSVWGVPYTERYCFRPAEIPRPLIPGTLPARIESREKNDIYAHLDEQGRYRVRLDFDRDATDPGYGYLWLRMAKPTAGETSGWHTPLTDGTEVAIAYSNGDIDLPYIACALYDSEHPDHVTRDNHTRNVLRTPANNKLRMEDRRGEEHIKLATEYGKSQLNSGHMVDSQGQRRGTGAELRTDEHGVIRAGKGLFVSADAQPKAQGEALDRDAALKEIDRLNQQLQQLEIAAEKAQALKADVDSQIQMFAQRLKPLNEALLMTAPEGMALTSGEDMQLAATKNVAVNAGGDISAGVTGNLTALAGEKLGLFARSGQLSLKSGEGAIDVQAQNASLRLFAEKKLTLSSASDISFAGKKRITLIGGGSYLRLEAGKVEYGTTASYMRKVKRTMAASASAKPAEAVSLPPPATMREFNPETLTPWVTPVYAKSCLKEKGCTDAGTAEEPVDNFGQMTIFAQPVEDDCCGYGHQHEHADDEVVQHAQSAKKRKPDAGGANAPAPAQATAAPLALGAATGVMTQVWGEWSLTGVLGAARGIPYVGAMMSALYVPSAGEGSDRVPGRDEFWYEEELRQKALTGAKATTRVRFFWRQDEQGNMRVYGVHTGGGERRMKVSVRQTWCGIVKIIAMNSLLLTVPMAH
;
A
#
# COMPACT_ATOMS: atom_id res chain seq x y z
N MET A 1 -71.26 -4.48 -23.47
CA MET A 1 -70.83 -3.07 -23.77
C MET A 1 -71.93 -2.52 -24.65
N ASP A 2 -72.71 -1.70 -24.08
CA ASP A 2 -73.85 -1.18 -24.74
C ASP A 2 -73.45 -0.23 -25.84
N ASN A 3 -74.01 -0.40 -27.00
CA ASN A 3 -73.82 0.28 -28.23
C ASN A 3 -74.16 1.78 -28.18
N TRP A 4 -73.48 2.55 -27.29
CA TRP A 4 -73.75 4.01 -27.21
C TRP A 4 -73.31 4.71 -28.50
N SER A 5 -72.33 4.15 -29.24
CA SER A 5 -71.97 4.63 -30.53
C SER A 5 -73.12 4.56 -31.55
N ALA A 6 -73.98 3.56 -31.47
CA ALA A 6 -75.11 3.42 -32.38
C ALA A 6 -76.23 4.44 -32.11
N LEU A 7 -76.38 4.97 -30.91
CA LEU A 7 -77.36 5.97 -30.55
C LEU A 7 -76.94 7.39 -30.99
N PHE A 8 -75.67 7.63 -31.30
CA PHE A 8 -75.16 8.92 -31.72
C PHE A 8 -74.41 8.83 -33.08
N ASP A 9 -74.67 7.76 -33.82
CA ASP A 9 -74.08 7.54 -35.12
C ASP A 9 -74.43 8.72 -36.06
N GLY A 10 -73.41 9.59 -36.18
CA GLY A 10 -73.50 10.84 -36.98
C GLY A 10 -73.36 12.14 -36.20
N GLN A 11 -73.37 12.12 -34.85
CA GLN A 11 -73.24 13.34 -34.04
C GLN A 11 -72.06 13.40 -33.13
N THR A 12 -71.60 12.29 -32.58
CA THR A 12 -70.48 12.25 -31.60
C THR A 12 -69.20 11.77 -32.27
N ARG A 13 -68.20 12.68 -32.46
CA ARG A 13 -66.90 12.32 -33.01
C ARG A 13 -65.91 11.83 -32.03
N TYR A 14 -66.08 12.16 -30.75
CA TYR A 14 -65.11 11.91 -29.70
C TYR A 14 -65.88 11.46 -28.43
N VAL A 15 -65.44 10.37 -27.82
CA VAL A 15 -66.03 9.82 -26.59
C VAL A 15 -64.98 9.77 -25.52
N LEU A 16 -65.22 10.41 -24.38
CA LEU A 16 -64.40 10.32 -23.18
C LEU A 16 -65.08 9.45 -22.16
N ASP A 17 -64.42 8.36 -21.81
CA ASP A 17 -64.87 7.40 -20.83
C ASP A 17 -63.91 7.42 -19.63
N ILE A 18 -64.40 7.64 -18.41
CA ILE A 18 -63.59 7.72 -17.19
C ILE A 18 -64.03 6.52 -16.32
N ASN A 19 -63.06 5.62 -16.08
CA ASN A 19 -63.30 4.40 -15.33
C ASN A 19 -63.71 4.72 -13.88
N ASP A 20 -64.65 3.95 -13.35
CA ASP A 20 -65.15 4.11 -11.99
C ASP A 20 -65.65 5.54 -11.66
N SER A 21 -66.20 6.22 -12.63
CA SER A 21 -66.76 7.57 -12.49
C SER A 21 -68.23 7.62 -12.98
N THR A 22 -69.02 8.41 -12.31
CA THR A 22 -70.42 8.70 -12.73
C THR A 22 -70.50 9.90 -13.69
N VAL A 23 -69.35 10.53 -13.96
CA VAL A 23 -69.31 11.72 -14.80
C VAL A 23 -69.49 11.36 -16.26
N LYS A 24 -70.54 11.94 -16.86
CA LYS A 24 -70.77 11.90 -18.29
C LYS A 24 -70.14 13.12 -18.91
N ALA A 25 -69.13 12.90 -19.73
CA ALA A 25 -68.39 13.94 -20.39
C ALA A 25 -68.74 13.99 -21.87
N ASP A 26 -69.25 15.12 -22.29
CA ASP A 26 -69.53 15.43 -23.71
C ASP A 26 -68.35 16.29 -24.25
N VAL A 27 -67.47 15.68 -25.07
CA VAL A 27 -66.25 16.32 -25.54
C VAL A 27 -66.51 17.46 -26.50
N LEU A 28 -66.02 18.64 -26.19
CA LEU A 28 -66.06 19.82 -27.01
C LEU A 28 -64.87 19.91 -27.95
N ARG A 29 -63.69 19.86 -27.39
CA ARG A 29 -62.43 19.97 -28.11
C ARG A 29 -61.32 19.38 -27.29
N PHE A 30 -60.22 19.10 -27.97
CA PHE A 30 -59.00 18.61 -27.30
C PHE A 30 -57.74 19.08 -28.04
N ARG A 31 -56.64 19.03 -27.29
CA ARG A 31 -55.27 19.14 -27.79
C ARG A 31 -54.45 18.00 -27.24
N GLY A 32 -53.91 17.17 -28.13
CA GLY A 32 -53.02 16.07 -27.78
C GLY A 32 -51.61 16.36 -28.17
N ARG A 33 -50.60 15.89 -27.38
CA ARG A 33 -49.19 15.91 -27.72
C ARG A 33 -48.59 14.56 -27.34
N GLU A 34 -48.01 13.93 -28.31
CA GLU A 34 -47.28 12.66 -28.16
C GLU A 34 -45.89 12.82 -28.74
N ALA A 35 -44.84 12.43 -28.01
CA ALA A 35 -43.46 12.56 -28.51
C ALA A 35 -42.61 11.35 -28.08
N LEU A 36 -41.54 11.08 -28.83
CA LEU A 36 -40.54 10.09 -28.41
C LEU A 36 -39.85 10.56 -27.11
N SER A 37 -39.69 9.64 -26.17
CA SER A 37 -39.01 9.85 -24.90
C SER A 37 -39.64 10.91 -24.00
N GLU A 38 -40.94 11.17 -24.20
CA GLU A 38 -41.76 12.06 -23.36
C GLU A 38 -43.10 11.39 -23.06
N PRO A 39 -43.67 11.52 -21.85
CA PRO A 39 -45.04 11.12 -21.60
C PRO A 39 -46.03 11.92 -22.45
N PHE A 40 -47.02 11.27 -23.05
CA PHE A 40 -48.07 11.97 -23.75
C PHE A 40 -48.92 12.80 -22.82
N ARG A 41 -49.59 13.81 -23.36
CA ARG A 41 -50.54 14.69 -22.69
C ARG A 41 -51.64 15.10 -23.64
N TRP A 42 -52.89 14.96 -23.16
CA TRP A 42 -54.10 15.38 -23.85
C TRP A 42 -54.95 16.28 -22.95
N ASP A 43 -55.09 17.51 -23.31
CA ASP A 43 -56.00 18.47 -22.67
C ASP A 43 -57.36 18.41 -23.36
N ILE A 44 -58.34 17.93 -22.67
CA ILE A 44 -59.71 17.63 -23.19
C ILE A 44 -60.69 18.53 -22.49
N GLU A 45 -61.40 19.36 -23.31
CA GLU A 45 -62.52 20.20 -22.85
C GLU A 45 -63.82 19.48 -23.12
N PHE A 46 -64.66 19.43 -22.11
CA PHE A 46 -65.96 18.79 -22.19
C PHE A 46 -67.04 19.54 -21.38
N THR A 47 -68.29 19.29 -21.73
CA THR A 47 -69.42 19.71 -20.90
C THR A 47 -70.02 18.52 -20.13
N SER A 48 -70.61 18.84 -19.00
CA SER A 48 -71.32 17.87 -18.16
C SER A 48 -72.56 18.56 -17.54
N LEU A 49 -73.55 17.77 -17.32
CA LEU A 49 -74.75 18.21 -16.59
C LEU A 49 -74.49 18.41 -15.08
N HIS A 50 -73.42 17.88 -14.57
CA HIS A 50 -73.00 18.06 -13.19
C HIS A 50 -72.33 19.42 -12.99
N ALA A 51 -72.97 20.25 -12.15
CA ALA A 51 -72.48 21.60 -11.86
C ALA A 51 -71.24 21.62 -10.96
N ASN A 52 -70.98 20.60 -10.27
CA ASN A 52 -69.79 20.45 -9.42
C ASN A 52 -69.32 18.99 -9.43
N ILE A 53 -68.33 18.73 -10.21
CA ILE A 53 -67.67 17.40 -10.25
C ILE A 53 -66.66 17.31 -9.11
N PRO A 54 -66.85 16.38 -8.13
CA PRO A 54 -65.83 16.17 -7.12
C PRO A 54 -64.51 15.68 -7.74
N PRO A 55 -63.37 16.28 -7.39
CA PRO A 55 -62.08 15.91 -7.98
C PRO A 55 -61.76 14.43 -7.87
N GLU A 56 -62.17 13.78 -6.77
CA GLU A 56 -61.95 12.35 -6.47
C GLU A 56 -62.61 11.41 -7.48
N GLN A 57 -63.65 11.89 -8.18
CA GLN A 57 -64.32 11.10 -9.21
C GLN A 57 -63.59 11.10 -10.55
N VAL A 58 -62.58 11.99 -10.70
CA VAL A 58 -61.89 12.18 -11.97
C VAL A 58 -60.37 12.04 -11.81
N LEU A 59 -59.79 12.67 -10.79
CA LEU A 59 -58.35 12.62 -10.59
C LEU A 59 -57.86 11.22 -10.22
N MET A 60 -56.70 10.83 -10.76
CA MET A 60 -56.10 9.50 -10.62
C MET A 60 -56.97 8.36 -11.17
N LYS A 61 -58.03 8.66 -11.89
CA LYS A 61 -58.81 7.65 -12.59
C LYS A 61 -58.22 7.39 -13.97
N TYR A 62 -58.32 6.14 -14.40
CA TYR A 62 -58.03 5.80 -15.80
C TYR A 62 -59.15 6.30 -16.69
N ALA A 63 -58.77 6.81 -17.84
CA ALA A 63 -59.76 7.27 -18.80
C ALA A 63 -59.29 6.95 -20.24
N SER A 64 -60.26 6.86 -21.11
CA SER A 64 -60.05 6.56 -22.55
C SER A 64 -60.71 7.61 -23.40
N LEU A 65 -59.93 8.27 -24.22
CA LEU A 65 -60.47 9.12 -25.28
C LEU A 65 -60.54 8.32 -26.57
N ARG A 66 -61.71 8.06 -27.07
CA ARG A 66 -61.94 7.37 -28.35
C ARG A 66 -62.31 8.34 -29.44
N MET A 67 -61.65 8.19 -30.56
CA MET A 67 -61.90 8.99 -31.74
C MET A 67 -62.68 8.21 -32.82
N ARG A 68 -63.55 8.84 -33.55
CA ARG A 68 -64.33 8.20 -34.63
C ARG A 68 -63.42 7.55 -35.68
N GLY A 69 -62.21 8.07 -35.90
CA GLY A 69 -61.23 7.52 -36.83
C GLY A 69 -60.51 6.28 -36.30
N GLY A 70 -60.89 5.68 -35.10
CA GLY A 70 -60.35 4.43 -34.57
C GLY A 70 -59.18 4.59 -33.62
N LYS A 71 -58.63 5.78 -33.43
CA LYS A 71 -57.57 6.00 -32.43
C LYS A 71 -58.21 6.02 -31.03
N ASN A 72 -57.65 5.25 -30.16
CA ASN A 72 -57.90 5.30 -28.72
C ASN A 72 -56.68 5.85 -27.97
N VAL A 73 -56.94 6.63 -26.96
CA VAL A 73 -55.88 7.12 -26.05
C VAL A 73 -56.28 6.77 -24.63
N HIS A 74 -55.51 5.88 -24.04
CA HIS A 74 -55.71 5.42 -22.68
C HIS A 74 -54.67 6.06 -21.77
N GLY A 75 -55.06 6.50 -20.59
CA GLY A 75 -54.13 7.10 -19.65
C GLY A 75 -54.79 7.40 -18.29
N VAL A 76 -54.11 8.17 -17.49
CA VAL A 76 -54.56 8.61 -16.18
C VAL A 76 -54.90 10.11 -16.20
N VAL A 77 -55.99 10.47 -15.52
CA VAL A 77 -56.36 11.88 -15.37
C VAL A 77 -55.53 12.53 -14.28
N THR A 78 -54.69 13.50 -14.69
CA THR A 78 -53.75 14.19 -13.80
C THR A 78 -54.20 15.60 -13.38
N ARG A 79 -55.19 16.18 -14.08
CA ARG A 79 -55.70 17.54 -13.80
C ARG A 79 -57.17 17.64 -14.14
N LEU A 80 -57.91 18.36 -13.34
CA LEU A 80 -59.31 18.77 -13.60
C LEU A 80 -59.41 20.27 -13.36
N GLU A 81 -60.00 20.98 -14.31
CA GLU A 81 -60.29 22.41 -14.23
C GLU A 81 -61.81 22.65 -14.49
N TRP A 82 -62.41 23.44 -13.66
CA TRP A 82 -63.75 23.98 -13.91
C TRP A 82 -63.60 25.35 -14.62
N LEU A 83 -64.04 25.46 -15.85
CA LEU A 83 -63.86 26.65 -16.68
C LEU A 83 -64.99 27.61 -16.53
N SER A 84 -66.26 27.15 -16.64
CA SER A 84 -67.46 27.95 -16.52
C SER A 84 -68.69 27.13 -16.27
N THR A 85 -69.77 27.75 -15.84
CA THR A 85 -71.10 27.14 -15.71
C THR A 85 -72.12 28.01 -16.39
N SER A 86 -72.99 27.43 -17.22
CA SER A 86 -74.15 27.99 -17.77
C SER A 86 -75.39 27.47 -17.02
N ARG A 87 -76.57 27.85 -17.42
CA ARG A 87 -77.83 27.41 -16.81
C ARG A 87 -78.09 25.91 -16.97
N ASP A 88 -77.58 25.32 -18.06
CA ASP A 88 -77.88 23.96 -18.46
C ASP A 88 -76.70 23.01 -18.37
N GLN A 89 -75.46 23.52 -18.43
CA GLN A 89 -74.18 22.69 -18.42
C GLN A 89 -73.04 23.42 -17.78
N SER A 90 -72.11 22.64 -17.19
CA SER A 90 -70.84 23.12 -16.74
C SER A 90 -69.75 22.67 -17.71
N HIS A 91 -68.78 23.56 -17.92
CA HIS A 91 -67.65 23.37 -18.83
C HIS A 91 -66.41 23.11 -18.04
N TYR A 92 -65.76 22.00 -18.36
CA TYR A 92 -64.56 21.50 -17.69
C TYR A 92 -63.43 21.27 -18.68
N ARG A 93 -62.22 21.23 -18.15
CA ARG A 93 -61.07 20.72 -18.85
C ARG A 93 -60.37 19.68 -17.96
N LEU A 94 -60.03 18.55 -18.51
CA LEU A 94 -59.18 17.61 -17.88
C LEU A 94 -57.90 17.35 -18.68
N THR A 95 -56.85 16.93 -17.98
CA THR A 95 -55.61 16.46 -18.62
C THR A 95 -55.50 14.95 -18.45
N LEU A 96 -55.50 14.27 -19.58
CA LEU A 96 -55.25 12.83 -19.69
C LEU A 96 -53.76 12.66 -20.05
N SER A 97 -53.04 11.92 -19.24
CA SER A 97 -51.60 11.73 -19.38
C SER A 97 -51.23 10.27 -19.34
N SER A 98 -50.04 9.94 -19.88
CA SER A 98 -49.40 8.64 -19.65
C SER A 98 -49.23 8.39 -18.15
N ARG A 99 -49.36 7.15 -17.72
CA ARG A 99 -49.06 6.72 -16.34
C ARG A 99 -47.66 7.06 -15.90
N LEU A 100 -46.71 7.09 -16.82
CA LEU A 100 -45.31 7.55 -16.57
C LEU A 100 -45.26 8.96 -15.98
N THR A 101 -46.26 9.82 -16.26
CA THR A 101 -46.30 11.18 -15.69
C THR A 101 -46.40 11.15 -14.17
N LEU A 102 -46.94 10.08 -13.57
CA LEU A 102 -47.05 9.93 -12.11
C LEU A 102 -45.69 9.82 -11.45
N LEU A 103 -44.65 9.29 -12.14
CA LEU A 103 -43.29 9.24 -11.65
C LEU A 103 -42.72 10.66 -11.45
N GLY A 104 -43.30 11.66 -12.11
CA GLY A 104 -42.93 13.06 -11.92
C GLY A 104 -43.31 13.66 -10.57
N TYR A 105 -44.16 13.01 -9.79
CA TYR A 105 -44.58 13.45 -8.46
C TYR A 105 -43.72 12.90 -7.32
N THR A 106 -42.90 11.89 -7.58
CA THR A 106 -41.93 11.35 -6.63
C THR A 106 -40.56 11.91 -6.89
N ARG A 107 -40.04 12.72 -5.97
CA ARG A 107 -38.66 13.30 -6.03
C ARG A 107 -37.85 12.73 -4.91
N GLN A 108 -36.64 12.23 -5.20
CA GLN A 108 -35.78 11.59 -4.22
C GLN A 108 -34.29 11.69 -4.56
N CYS A 109 -33.47 11.16 -3.67
CA CYS A 109 -32.07 10.82 -3.87
C CYS A 109 -31.94 9.33 -3.58
N ALA A 110 -31.29 8.60 -4.47
CA ALA A 110 -31.12 7.17 -4.35
C ALA A 110 -29.80 6.74 -5.01
N VAL A 111 -29.31 5.58 -4.60
CA VAL A 111 -28.07 4.98 -5.10
C VAL A 111 -28.36 3.58 -5.62
N PHE A 112 -27.98 3.32 -6.86
CA PHE A 112 -28.08 2.01 -7.50
C PHE A 112 -26.67 1.51 -7.77
N GLN A 113 -26.39 0.27 -7.37
CA GLN A 113 -25.04 -0.30 -7.47
C GLN A 113 -25.08 -1.61 -8.24
N ASN A 114 -24.07 -1.80 -9.10
CA ASN A 114 -23.90 -3.02 -9.90
C ASN A 114 -25.13 -3.41 -10.71
N LEU A 115 -25.77 -2.41 -11.28
CA LEU A 115 -26.96 -2.57 -12.13
C LEU A 115 -26.72 -1.86 -13.47
N SER A 116 -27.27 -2.44 -14.53
CA SER A 116 -27.33 -1.80 -15.83
C SER A 116 -28.42 -0.73 -15.88
N VAL A 117 -28.34 0.18 -16.85
CA VAL A 117 -29.36 1.22 -17.02
C VAL A 117 -30.76 0.63 -17.22
N PRO A 118 -31.01 -0.39 -18.06
CA PRO A 118 -32.32 -1.01 -18.16
C PRO A 118 -32.84 -1.62 -16.84
N GLU A 119 -31.97 -2.28 -16.08
CA GLU A 119 -32.36 -2.86 -14.77
C GLU A 119 -32.76 -1.78 -13.75
N VAL A 120 -32.04 -0.65 -13.73
CA VAL A 120 -32.43 0.48 -12.86
C VAL A 120 -33.77 1.06 -13.28
N VAL A 121 -33.98 1.24 -14.57
CA VAL A 121 -35.28 1.73 -15.09
C VAL A 121 -36.41 0.76 -14.72
N GLU A 122 -36.19 -0.54 -14.89
CA GLU A 122 -37.18 -1.56 -14.52
C GLU A 122 -37.49 -1.51 -13.04
N GLN A 123 -36.49 -1.40 -12.16
CA GLN A 123 -36.72 -1.29 -10.71
C GLN A 123 -37.56 -0.05 -10.37
N VAL A 124 -37.26 1.10 -10.98
CA VAL A 124 -38.04 2.33 -10.76
C VAL A 124 -39.49 2.17 -11.23
N LEU A 125 -39.69 1.58 -12.42
CA LEU A 125 -41.04 1.35 -12.94
C LEU A 125 -41.84 0.41 -12.04
N ARG A 126 -41.24 -0.70 -11.61
CA ARG A 126 -41.87 -1.65 -10.68
C ARG A 126 -42.20 -1.05 -9.31
N LYS A 127 -41.34 -0.16 -8.80
CA LYS A 127 -41.60 0.59 -7.56
C LYS A 127 -42.89 1.43 -7.65
N HIS A 128 -43.22 1.88 -8.84
CA HIS A 128 -44.50 2.61 -9.11
C HIS A 128 -45.66 1.69 -9.49
N GLY A 129 -45.55 0.38 -9.32
CA GLY A 129 -46.60 -0.58 -9.61
C GLY A 129 -46.82 -0.86 -11.08
N LEU A 130 -45.86 -0.53 -11.94
CA LEU A 130 -45.89 -0.90 -13.36
C LEU A 130 -45.29 -2.30 -13.50
N GLU A 131 -46.06 -3.21 -14.07
CA GLU A 131 -45.66 -4.61 -14.23
C GLU A 131 -45.31 -4.94 -15.69
N GLY A 132 -44.86 -6.16 -15.98
CA GLY A 132 -44.39 -6.56 -17.27
C GLY A 132 -45.24 -6.18 -18.48
N PRO A 133 -46.61 -6.21 -18.42
CA PRO A 133 -47.45 -5.77 -19.54
C PRO A 133 -47.50 -4.23 -19.75
N ASP A 134 -47.02 -3.47 -18.79
CA ASP A 134 -47.09 -2.01 -18.80
C ASP A 134 -45.85 -1.36 -19.44
N PHE A 135 -44.78 -2.12 -19.55
CA PHE A 135 -43.58 -1.70 -20.27
C PHE A 135 -42.87 -2.92 -20.90
N GLU A 136 -42.14 -2.67 -21.97
CA GLU A 136 -41.39 -3.68 -22.70
C GLU A 136 -40.05 -3.09 -23.15
N PHE A 137 -38.95 -3.85 -22.89
CA PHE A 137 -37.66 -3.54 -23.43
C PHE A 137 -37.45 -4.30 -24.74
N ARG A 138 -37.29 -3.59 -25.83
CA ARG A 138 -36.91 -4.12 -27.16
C ARG A 138 -35.51 -3.61 -27.48
N LEU A 139 -34.51 -4.24 -26.84
CA LEU A 139 -33.13 -3.84 -26.95
C LEU A 139 -32.36 -4.84 -27.79
N GLU A 140 -31.62 -4.33 -28.76
CA GLU A 140 -30.71 -5.14 -29.59
C GLU A 140 -29.34 -5.29 -28.93
N ARG A 141 -29.02 -4.41 -27.97
CA ARG A 141 -27.73 -4.38 -27.25
C ARG A 141 -27.86 -4.87 -25.84
N THR A 142 -26.77 -5.45 -25.31
CA THR A 142 -26.64 -5.78 -23.89
C THR A 142 -25.93 -4.64 -23.18
N TYR A 143 -26.47 -4.18 -22.09
CA TYR A 143 -25.92 -3.07 -21.30
C TYR A 143 -25.18 -3.61 -20.09
N PRO A 144 -23.91 -3.19 -19.88
CA PRO A 144 -23.12 -3.65 -18.73
C PRO A 144 -23.65 -3.04 -17.42
N ALA A 145 -23.43 -3.75 -16.34
CA ALA A 145 -23.70 -3.22 -15.00
C ALA A 145 -22.70 -2.10 -14.67
N ARG A 146 -23.21 -0.95 -14.28
CA ARG A 146 -22.43 0.17 -13.75
C ARG A 146 -22.19 -0.01 -12.27
N GLU A 147 -21.02 0.38 -11.78
CA GLU A 147 -20.75 0.35 -10.34
C GLU A 147 -21.71 1.23 -9.55
N LEU A 148 -22.05 2.38 -10.13
CA LEU A 148 -22.84 3.40 -9.49
C LEU A 148 -23.72 4.12 -10.52
N ILE A 149 -25.00 4.26 -10.20
CA ILE A 149 -25.93 5.18 -10.85
C ILE A 149 -26.64 5.93 -9.74
N THR A 150 -26.48 7.24 -9.70
CA THR A 150 -27.05 8.08 -8.64
C THR A 150 -28.23 8.86 -9.17
N GLN A 151 -29.33 8.85 -8.43
CA GLN A 151 -30.43 9.79 -8.56
C GLN A 151 -30.21 10.92 -7.56
N TRP A 152 -30.09 12.15 -8.04
CA TRP A 152 -29.81 13.28 -7.17
C TRP A 152 -30.82 14.42 -7.35
N ARG A 153 -31.75 14.56 -6.40
CA ARG A 153 -32.78 15.60 -6.37
C ARG A 153 -33.62 15.64 -7.65
N GLU A 154 -33.75 14.53 -8.33
CA GLU A 154 -34.57 14.38 -9.54
C GLU A 154 -35.90 13.72 -9.19
N THR A 155 -36.93 14.00 -10.00
CA THR A 155 -38.10 13.13 -9.98
C THR A 155 -37.76 11.79 -10.62
N ASP A 156 -38.47 10.72 -10.25
CA ASP A 156 -38.24 9.40 -10.84
C ASP A 156 -38.37 9.44 -12.37
N LEU A 157 -39.30 10.24 -12.90
CA LEU A 157 -39.41 10.47 -14.34
C LEU A 157 -38.18 11.15 -14.93
N GLN A 158 -37.72 12.24 -14.32
CA GLN A 158 -36.52 12.94 -14.78
C GLN A 158 -35.29 12.03 -14.76
N PHE A 159 -35.17 11.23 -13.71
CA PHE A 159 -34.09 10.28 -13.53
C PHE A 159 -34.05 9.23 -14.64
N ILE A 160 -35.15 8.51 -14.89
CA ILE A 160 -35.18 7.52 -15.99
C ILE A 160 -35.00 8.14 -17.35
N GLN A 161 -35.57 9.33 -17.61
CA GLN A 161 -35.34 10.05 -18.86
C GLN A 161 -33.85 10.38 -19.06
N ARG A 162 -33.18 10.81 -17.99
CA ARG A 162 -31.74 11.13 -18.05
C ARG A 162 -30.91 9.90 -18.38
N ILE A 163 -31.02 8.82 -17.57
CA ILE A 163 -30.17 7.65 -17.77
C ILE A 163 -30.43 6.92 -19.09
N LEU A 164 -31.68 6.89 -19.56
CA LEU A 164 -32.02 6.39 -20.90
C LEU A 164 -31.42 7.28 -21.99
N SER A 165 -31.48 8.61 -21.82
CA SER A 165 -30.88 9.52 -22.79
C SER A 165 -29.36 9.37 -22.87
N GLU A 166 -28.67 9.09 -21.75
CA GLU A 166 -27.24 8.86 -21.72
C GLU A 166 -26.81 7.74 -22.67
N VAL A 167 -27.48 6.59 -22.56
CA VAL A 167 -27.18 5.42 -23.38
C VAL A 167 -27.91 5.37 -24.73
N GLY A 168 -28.68 6.41 -25.04
CA GLY A 168 -29.35 6.55 -26.33
C GLY A 168 -30.58 5.66 -26.51
N ILE A 169 -31.14 5.10 -25.44
CA ILE A 169 -32.43 4.39 -25.48
C ILE A 169 -33.53 5.41 -25.60
N TYR A 170 -34.37 5.27 -26.63
CA TYR A 170 -35.60 6.02 -26.78
C TYR A 170 -36.79 5.19 -26.32
N TRP A 171 -37.91 5.83 -26.04
CA TRP A 171 -39.14 5.14 -25.77
C TRP A 171 -40.34 5.81 -26.41
N ARG A 172 -41.38 5.04 -26.68
CA ARG A 172 -42.67 5.44 -27.20
C ARG A 172 -43.78 4.82 -26.42
N THR A 173 -44.94 5.36 -26.54
CA THR A 173 -46.16 4.81 -25.96
C THR A 173 -47.00 4.09 -27.00
N GLU A 174 -47.40 2.83 -26.71
CA GLU A 174 -48.38 2.08 -27.46
C GLU A 174 -49.64 1.97 -26.59
N MET A 175 -50.81 1.94 -27.24
CA MET A 175 -52.11 1.81 -26.57
C MET A 175 -52.55 0.36 -26.59
N ASP A 176 -52.81 -0.21 -25.42
CA ASP A 176 -53.40 -1.54 -25.27
C ASP A 176 -54.93 -1.40 -25.14
N ASP A 177 -55.63 -1.52 -26.29
CA ASP A 177 -57.08 -1.40 -26.34
C ASP A 177 -57.83 -2.53 -25.58
N VAL A 178 -57.16 -3.64 -25.34
CA VAL A 178 -57.78 -4.79 -24.61
C VAL A 178 -57.86 -4.47 -23.13
N ARG A 179 -56.79 -3.91 -22.56
CA ARG A 179 -56.73 -3.55 -21.13
C ARG A 179 -57.13 -2.10 -20.85
N GLY A 180 -57.21 -1.28 -21.89
CA GLY A 180 -57.50 0.16 -21.77
C GLY A 180 -56.40 0.96 -21.10
N LEU A 181 -55.15 0.58 -21.34
CA LEU A 181 -53.95 1.15 -20.72
C LEU A 181 -52.93 1.57 -21.77
N ASP A 182 -52.04 2.44 -21.35
CA ASP A 182 -50.83 2.78 -22.11
C ASP A 182 -49.68 1.84 -21.75
N THR A 183 -48.89 1.41 -22.73
CA THR A 183 -47.69 0.58 -22.61
C THR A 183 -46.46 1.35 -23.08
N CYS A 184 -45.40 1.35 -22.29
CA CYS A 184 -44.12 1.99 -22.62
C CYS A 184 -43.21 1.00 -23.33
N ILE A 185 -42.80 1.29 -24.56
CA ILE A 185 -41.84 0.49 -25.32
C ILE A 185 -40.50 1.22 -25.35
N LEU A 186 -39.51 0.60 -24.73
CA LEU A 186 -38.14 1.13 -24.68
C LEU A 186 -37.29 0.41 -25.72
N ALA A 187 -36.55 1.15 -26.54
CA ALA A 187 -35.81 0.59 -27.65
C ALA A 187 -34.51 1.36 -27.94
N ASP A 188 -33.54 0.69 -28.53
CA ASP A 188 -32.20 1.25 -28.81
C ASP A 188 -31.79 1.18 -30.30
N SER A 189 -32.64 0.60 -31.14
CA SER A 189 -32.36 0.37 -32.54
C SER A 189 -33.48 0.87 -33.46
N GLN A 190 -33.13 1.26 -34.68
CA GLN A 190 -34.10 1.57 -35.75
C GLN A 190 -34.92 0.35 -36.17
N LEU A 191 -34.47 -0.86 -35.88
CA LEU A 191 -35.21 -2.11 -36.14
C LEU A 191 -36.51 -2.20 -35.34
N ASN A 192 -36.59 -1.45 -34.27
CA ASN A 192 -37.72 -1.43 -33.38
C ASN A 192 -38.75 -0.30 -33.70
N TYR A 193 -38.58 0.42 -34.84
CA TYR A 193 -39.60 1.35 -35.33
C TYR A 193 -40.78 0.57 -35.91
N ARG A 194 -41.92 1.23 -36.07
CA ARG A 194 -43.09 0.68 -36.69
C ARG A 194 -43.19 1.13 -38.15
N PHE A 195 -43.17 0.19 -39.08
CA PHE A 195 -43.21 0.40 -40.55
C PHE A 195 -44.57 0.14 -41.16
N ASP A 196 -45.62 0.47 -40.41
CA ASP A 196 -47.02 0.12 -40.76
C ASP A 196 -47.77 1.28 -41.39
N VAL A 197 -47.17 2.44 -41.69
CA VAL A 197 -47.85 3.63 -42.10
C VAL A 197 -47.43 4.10 -43.47
N GLN A 198 -48.32 3.90 -44.42
CA GLN A 198 -48.23 4.41 -45.78
C GLN A 198 -49.39 5.33 -46.05
N LEU A 199 -49.15 6.60 -46.39
CA LEU A 199 -50.22 7.60 -46.65
C LEU A 199 -49.97 8.34 -47.96
N PRO A 200 -51.02 8.62 -48.73
CA PRO A 200 -50.89 9.43 -49.92
C PRO A 200 -50.48 10.87 -49.58
N TYR A 201 -49.61 11.43 -50.40
CA TYR A 201 -49.22 12.81 -50.34
C TYR A 201 -50.15 13.65 -51.16
N SER A 202 -51.18 14.18 -50.54
CA SER A 202 -52.17 15.02 -51.23
C SER A 202 -52.98 15.84 -50.21
N GLU A 203 -53.32 17.06 -50.58
CA GLU A 203 -54.21 17.85 -49.75
C GLU A 203 -55.61 17.24 -49.73
N PRO A 204 -56.27 17.15 -48.56
CA PRO A 204 -57.60 16.63 -48.47
C PRO A 204 -58.57 17.59 -49.14
N SER A 205 -59.27 17.09 -50.12
CA SER A 205 -60.30 17.85 -50.83
C SER A 205 -61.67 17.75 -50.09
N GLY A 206 -62.19 18.89 -49.65
CA GLY A 206 -63.50 18.96 -49.06
C GLY A 206 -63.57 19.18 -47.55
N LEU A 207 -64.82 19.45 -47.05
CA LEU A 207 -65.13 19.77 -45.65
C LEU A 207 -65.50 18.55 -44.84
N PHE A 208 -65.48 17.31 -45.39
CA PHE A 208 -66.09 16.14 -44.76
C PHE A 208 -65.09 15.12 -44.25
N ASP A 209 -65.46 14.48 -43.12
CA ASP A 209 -64.71 13.39 -42.48
C ASP A 209 -64.57 12.10 -43.32
N GLY A 210 -64.99 12.06 -44.52
CA GLY A 210 -64.89 10.93 -45.43
C GLY A 210 -63.73 11.01 -46.41
N ALA A 211 -62.89 11.98 -46.29
CA ALA A 211 -61.65 12.06 -47.09
C ALA A 211 -60.69 10.96 -46.71
N ALA A 212 -60.02 10.34 -47.65
CA ALA A 212 -58.95 9.41 -47.42
C ALA A 212 -57.87 10.06 -46.55
N ASP A 213 -57.33 9.29 -45.64
CA ASP A 213 -56.21 9.70 -44.81
C ASP A 213 -55.01 10.08 -45.71
N SER A 214 -54.43 11.27 -45.50
CA SER A 214 -53.36 11.79 -46.32
C SER A 214 -52.41 12.70 -45.52
N VAL A 215 -51.28 13.02 -46.12
CA VAL A 215 -50.31 13.99 -45.61
C VAL A 215 -50.09 15.14 -46.62
N TRP A 216 -49.89 16.36 -46.10
CA TRP A 216 -49.71 17.55 -46.93
C TRP A 216 -48.88 18.63 -46.25
N ASP A 217 -48.60 19.73 -46.92
CA ASP A 217 -47.85 20.93 -46.50
C ASP A 217 -46.52 20.56 -45.83
N VAL A 218 -45.72 19.79 -46.57
CA VAL A 218 -44.42 19.32 -46.07
C VAL A 218 -43.43 20.47 -46.10
N ARG A 219 -42.79 20.64 -44.97
CA ARG A 219 -41.71 21.61 -44.75
C ARG A 219 -40.46 20.89 -44.25
N THR A 220 -39.33 21.22 -44.78
CA THR A 220 -38.03 20.65 -44.43
C THR A 220 -37.07 21.73 -43.98
N TRP A 221 -36.30 21.42 -42.98
CA TRP A 221 -35.18 22.20 -42.52
C TRP A 221 -33.92 21.35 -42.56
N HIS A 222 -32.84 21.87 -43.09
CA HIS A 222 -31.57 21.24 -43.19
C HIS A 222 -30.51 22.14 -42.56
N ASN A 223 -29.76 21.57 -41.61
CA ASN A 223 -28.71 22.25 -40.88
C ASN A 223 -27.41 21.49 -41.11
N ILE A 224 -26.29 22.19 -41.01
CA ILE A 224 -24.97 21.56 -40.96
C ILE A 224 -24.85 20.82 -39.64
N ALA A 225 -24.39 19.58 -39.68
CA ALA A 225 -24.09 18.77 -38.48
C ALA A 225 -22.59 18.70 -38.24
N THR A 226 -22.21 18.25 -37.07
CA THR A 226 -20.84 17.95 -36.71
C THR A 226 -20.33 16.73 -37.50
N GLY A 227 -19.08 16.77 -37.99
CA GLY A 227 -18.51 15.72 -38.83
C GLY A 227 -17.97 14.53 -38.04
N THR A 228 -17.41 14.82 -36.87
CA THR A 228 -16.84 13.80 -35.97
C THR A 228 -17.11 14.14 -34.52
N VAL A 229 -17.25 13.12 -33.68
CA VAL A 229 -17.30 13.29 -32.22
C VAL A 229 -16.15 12.52 -31.61
N ALA A 230 -15.37 13.18 -30.78
CA ALA A 230 -14.31 12.61 -30.00
C ALA A 230 -14.67 12.63 -28.51
N THR A 231 -14.42 11.55 -27.82
CA THR A 231 -14.59 11.43 -26.37
C THR A 231 -13.28 11.06 -25.71
N ARG A 232 -13.09 11.52 -24.47
CA ARG A 232 -12.01 11.11 -23.61
C ARG A 232 -12.52 11.00 -22.19
N ASP A 233 -12.03 10.01 -21.47
CA ASP A 233 -12.27 9.87 -20.04
C ASP A 233 -10.98 9.46 -19.31
N TYR A 234 -11.05 9.37 -18.00
CA TYR A 234 -9.98 8.94 -17.12
C TYR A 234 -10.46 7.83 -16.21
N ASN A 235 -9.83 6.67 -16.33
CA ASN A 235 -10.06 5.56 -15.42
C ASN A 235 -8.81 5.36 -14.52
N TYR A 236 -8.96 5.57 -13.23
CA TYR A 236 -7.86 5.42 -12.29
C TYR A 236 -7.34 3.98 -12.15
N ARG A 237 -8.12 2.98 -12.57
CA ARG A 237 -7.73 1.56 -12.55
C ARG A 237 -6.77 1.22 -13.68
N THR A 238 -6.83 2.00 -14.75
CA THR A 238 -5.99 1.89 -15.93
C THR A 238 -5.37 3.24 -16.25
N ALA A 239 -4.77 3.89 -15.26
CA ALA A 239 -4.39 5.30 -15.27
C ALA A 239 -3.45 5.72 -16.42
N THR A 240 -2.68 4.79 -16.96
CA THR A 240 -1.74 5.02 -18.06
C THR A 240 -2.30 4.65 -19.43
N THR A 241 -3.49 4.04 -19.49
CA THR A 241 -4.13 3.65 -20.74
C THR A 241 -4.86 4.85 -21.33
N PRO A 242 -4.54 5.29 -22.54
CA PRO A 242 -5.31 6.33 -23.21
C PRO A 242 -6.76 5.88 -23.40
N MET A 243 -7.68 6.75 -23.04
CA MET A 243 -9.11 6.48 -23.15
C MET A 243 -9.75 7.47 -24.14
N ASP A 244 -9.21 7.51 -25.36
CA ASP A 244 -9.70 8.33 -26.45
C ASP A 244 -10.50 7.47 -27.43
N ALA A 245 -11.60 7.99 -27.92
CA ALA A 245 -12.32 7.42 -29.05
C ALA A 245 -12.84 8.53 -29.96
N THR A 246 -12.77 8.31 -31.26
CA THR A 246 -13.26 9.28 -32.27
C THR A 246 -14.11 8.55 -33.29
N VAL A 247 -15.36 8.96 -33.42
CA VAL A 247 -16.32 8.31 -34.32
C VAL A 247 -16.90 9.31 -35.32
N SER A 248 -17.01 8.82 -36.55
CA SER A 248 -17.77 9.49 -37.61
C SER A 248 -18.79 8.52 -38.19
N VAL A 249 -20.05 8.72 -37.84
CA VAL A 249 -21.15 7.88 -38.35
C VAL A 249 -21.42 8.28 -39.79
N ARG A 250 -21.50 7.30 -40.69
CA ARG A 250 -21.83 7.54 -42.10
C ARG A 250 -23.25 8.13 -42.24
N SER A 251 -23.37 9.25 -42.93
CA SER A 251 -24.64 9.92 -43.20
C SER A 251 -24.57 10.70 -44.50
N ASP A 252 -25.72 11.09 -45.01
CA ASP A 252 -25.84 11.99 -46.15
C ASP A 252 -25.95 13.46 -45.76
N ALA A 253 -25.85 13.75 -44.46
CA ALA A 253 -25.89 15.13 -43.95
C ALA A 253 -24.62 15.90 -44.34
N VAL A 254 -24.76 17.17 -44.58
CA VAL A 254 -23.63 18.08 -44.73
C VAL A 254 -23.00 18.30 -43.39
N THR A 255 -21.76 17.86 -43.24
CA THR A 255 -21.06 17.90 -41.94
C THR A 255 -19.79 18.72 -42.00
N THR A 256 -19.40 19.29 -40.87
CA THR A 256 -18.13 20.00 -40.68
C THR A 256 -17.69 19.99 -39.24
N GLY A 257 -16.37 20.13 -39.01
CA GLY A 257 -15.81 20.26 -37.69
C GLY A 257 -15.82 18.96 -36.83
N ALA A 258 -15.32 19.08 -35.62
CA ALA A 258 -15.25 18.02 -34.63
C ALA A 258 -15.80 18.52 -33.29
N HIS A 259 -16.54 17.68 -32.60
CA HIS A 259 -17.04 17.92 -31.26
C HIS A 259 -16.27 17.07 -30.27
N TYR A 260 -15.46 17.70 -29.42
CA TYR A 260 -14.71 17.00 -28.37
C TYR A 260 -15.48 17.04 -27.05
N ARG A 261 -15.59 15.87 -26.39
CA ARG A 261 -16.24 15.67 -25.10
C ARG A 261 -15.29 15.04 -24.13
N TYR A 262 -15.10 15.66 -22.99
CA TYR A 262 -14.31 15.13 -21.87
C TYR A 262 -15.23 14.71 -20.73
N THR A 263 -14.82 13.68 -19.95
CA THR A 263 -15.63 13.08 -18.87
C THR A 263 -16.92 12.40 -19.34
N ALA A 264 -16.83 11.53 -20.33
CA ALA A 264 -17.90 10.60 -20.63
C ALA A 264 -17.83 9.38 -19.68
N PRO A 265 -18.96 8.81 -19.26
CA PRO A 265 -18.97 7.78 -18.21
C PRO A 265 -18.65 6.38 -18.77
N TYR A 266 -17.44 6.13 -19.19
CA TYR A 266 -17.04 4.82 -19.70
C TYR A 266 -15.76 4.31 -19.03
N ARG A 267 -15.60 2.99 -19.03
CA ARG A 267 -14.43 2.33 -18.43
C ARG A 267 -13.35 2.01 -19.44
N ASP A 268 -13.73 1.78 -20.68
CA ASP A 268 -12.84 1.39 -21.77
C ASP A 268 -13.11 2.25 -22.99
N ALA A 269 -12.07 2.55 -23.77
CA ALA A 269 -12.20 3.35 -24.99
C ALA A 269 -13.04 2.62 -26.03
N GLY A 270 -12.94 1.31 -26.12
CA GLY A 270 -13.55 0.47 -27.14
C GLY A 270 -12.88 0.64 -28.51
N ASP A 271 -13.39 -0.08 -29.51
CA ASP A 271 -12.96 0.04 -30.90
C ASP A 271 -13.79 1.12 -31.63
N ASP A 272 -13.18 2.26 -31.89
CA ASP A 272 -13.82 3.40 -32.56
C ASP A 272 -13.91 3.21 -34.10
N THR A 273 -13.26 2.18 -34.64
CA THR A 273 -13.38 1.78 -36.05
C THR A 273 -14.56 0.83 -36.29
N SER A 274 -15.07 0.22 -35.23
CA SER A 274 -16.20 -0.68 -35.31
C SER A 274 -17.50 0.06 -35.70
N PRO A 275 -18.28 -0.46 -36.66
CA PRO A 275 -19.62 0.08 -36.94
C PRO A 275 -20.59 -0.10 -35.76
N GLU A 276 -20.34 -1.07 -34.89
CA GLU A 276 -21.09 -1.37 -33.67
C GLU A 276 -20.12 -1.50 -32.49
N PRO A 277 -19.71 -0.37 -31.89
CA PRO A 277 -18.83 -0.39 -30.74
C PRO A 277 -19.46 -1.10 -29.54
N GLU A 278 -18.62 -1.66 -28.68
CA GLU A 278 -19.05 -2.26 -27.42
C GLU A 278 -19.88 -1.26 -26.60
N THR A 279 -20.99 -1.73 -26.06
CA THR A 279 -21.94 -0.91 -25.33
C THR A 279 -21.29 -0.26 -24.10
N GLU A 280 -21.52 1.04 -23.94
CA GLU A 280 -20.96 1.88 -22.89
C GLU A 280 -19.42 2.04 -22.94
N SER A 281 -18.79 1.74 -24.07
CA SER A 281 -17.40 2.14 -24.34
C SER A 281 -17.31 3.62 -24.77
N GLY A 282 -16.10 4.16 -24.81
CA GLY A 282 -15.86 5.52 -25.34
C GLY A 282 -16.34 5.69 -26.76
N ALA A 283 -16.07 4.71 -27.62
CA ALA A 283 -16.54 4.67 -28.99
C ALA A 283 -18.07 4.62 -29.10
N PHE A 284 -18.72 3.86 -28.22
CA PHE A 284 -20.18 3.82 -28.13
C PHE A 284 -20.77 5.21 -27.80
N TYR A 285 -20.25 5.89 -26.78
CA TYR A 285 -20.74 7.21 -26.43
C TYR A 285 -20.45 8.24 -27.52
N ALA A 286 -19.27 8.18 -28.14
CA ALA A 286 -18.96 9.04 -29.28
C ALA A 286 -19.97 8.82 -30.41
N ARG A 287 -20.34 7.57 -30.69
CA ARG A 287 -21.36 7.20 -31.67
C ARG A 287 -22.75 7.75 -31.30
N ILE A 288 -23.22 7.53 -30.10
CA ILE A 288 -24.53 8.02 -29.62
C ILE A 288 -24.62 9.55 -29.74
N HIS A 289 -23.55 10.24 -29.34
CA HIS A 289 -23.50 11.69 -29.47
C HIS A 289 -23.51 12.15 -30.94
N HIS A 290 -22.77 11.44 -31.81
CA HIS A 290 -22.79 11.80 -33.25
C HIS A 290 -24.15 11.52 -33.89
N GLU A 291 -24.78 10.37 -33.61
CA GLU A 291 -26.14 10.06 -34.07
C GLU A 291 -27.17 11.10 -33.58
N ARG A 292 -27.00 11.63 -32.38
CA ARG A 292 -27.82 12.73 -31.86
C ARG A 292 -27.65 14.04 -32.63
N GLU A 293 -26.41 14.38 -32.97
CA GLU A 293 -26.12 15.53 -33.83
C GLU A 293 -26.69 15.34 -35.24
N LEU A 294 -26.51 14.16 -35.82
CA LEU A 294 -27.07 13.84 -37.15
C LEU A 294 -28.61 13.88 -37.15
N SER A 295 -29.25 13.40 -36.07
CA SER A 295 -30.72 13.47 -35.93
C SER A 295 -31.27 14.90 -35.88
N ARG A 296 -30.42 15.92 -35.65
CA ARG A 296 -30.76 17.34 -35.66
C ARG A 296 -30.46 18.03 -37.01
N SER A 297 -29.75 17.34 -37.90
CA SER A 297 -29.33 17.91 -39.17
C SER A 297 -30.52 18.20 -40.13
N ALA A 298 -31.54 17.35 -40.03
CA ALA A 298 -32.73 17.54 -40.86
C ALA A 298 -34.00 17.38 -40.00
N ARG A 299 -34.99 18.23 -40.25
CA ARG A 299 -36.31 18.12 -39.63
C ARG A 299 -37.35 18.23 -40.70
N ILE A 300 -38.41 17.52 -40.51
CA ILE A 300 -39.58 17.49 -41.41
C ILE A 300 -40.80 17.80 -40.57
N HIS A 301 -41.61 18.69 -41.10
CA HIS A 301 -42.89 19.01 -40.54
C HIS A 301 -43.96 18.82 -41.64
N LEU A 302 -45.08 18.19 -41.29
CA LEU A 302 -46.18 17.95 -42.18
C LEU A 302 -47.50 17.92 -41.41
N PHE A 303 -48.56 18.00 -42.11
CA PHE A 303 -49.91 17.88 -41.58
C PHE A 303 -50.59 16.62 -42.08
N SER A 304 -51.58 16.12 -41.30
CA SER A 304 -52.41 14.99 -41.65
C SER A 304 -53.81 15.12 -41.04
N ASN A 305 -54.74 14.35 -41.57
CA ASN A 305 -56.07 14.19 -41.04
C ASN A 305 -56.27 12.83 -40.30
N THR A 306 -55.27 11.95 -40.34
CA THR A 306 -55.41 10.64 -39.68
C THR A 306 -55.05 10.70 -38.19
N GLY A 307 -55.86 10.04 -37.38
CA GLY A 307 -55.59 9.87 -35.94
C GLY A 307 -54.55 8.81 -35.61
N HIS A 308 -54.20 7.95 -36.55
CA HIS A 308 -53.36 6.75 -36.27
C HIS A 308 -51.87 7.03 -36.19
N LEU A 309 -51.43 8.23 -36.52
CA LEU A 309 -50.03 8.61 -36.42
C LEU A 309 -49.60 8.65 -34.96
N THR A 310 -48.46 8.00 -34.66
CA THR A 310 -47.84 7.96 -33.33
C THR A 310 -46.34 8.12 -33.45
N PRO A 311 -45.68 8.68 -32.45
CA PRO A 311 -44.22 8.72 -32.44
C PRO A 311 -43.57 7.33 -32.49
N GLY A 312 -42.48 7.19 -33.22
CA GLY A 312 -41.81 5.90 -33.43
C GLY A 312 -42.31 5.11 -34.64
N GLN A 313 -43.31 5.60 -35.37
CA GLN A 313 -43.65 5.10 -36.70
C GLN A 313 -42.78 5.71 -37.78
N VAL A 314 -42.49 4.93 -38.82
CA VAL A 314 -41.92 5.38 -40.06
C VAL A 314 -43.08 5.63 -41.02
N LEU A 315 -43.30 6.88 -41.38
CA LEU A 315 -44.30 7.28 -42.37
C LEU A 315 -43.66 7.24 -43.74
N GLU A 316 -44.26 6.44 -44.62
CA GLU A 316 -43.90 6.38 -46.06
C GLU A 316 -44.96 7.14 -46.89
N PRO A 317 -44.71 8.38 -47.26
CA PRO A 317 -45.65 9.10 -48.11
C PRO A 317 -45.67 8.55 -49.54
N GLN A 318 -46.82 8.29 -50.07
CA GLN A 318 -47.05 7.74 -51.40
C GLN A 318 -47.40 8.79 -52.42
N GLY A 319 -46.89 8.68 -53.65
CA GLY A 319 -47.19 9.58 -54.77
C GLY A 319 -45.95 10.36 -55.19
N ASP A 320 -46.17 11.54 -55.75
CA ASP A 320 -45.09 12.47 -56.22
C ASP A 320 -44.51 13.27 -55.02
N VAL A 321 -43.65 12.58 -54.25
CA VAL A 321 -43.07 13.13 -53.07
C VAL A 321 -41.69 13.74 -53.31
N ILE A 322 -41.32 14.76 -52.54
CA ILE A 322 -40.00 15.35 -52.55
C ILE A 322 -38.93 14.33 -52.10
N THR A 323 -37.72 14.49 -52.60
CA THR A 323 -36.60 13.56 -52.37
C THR A 323 -36.36 13.27 -50.90
N ALA A 324 -36.54 14.25 -50.02
CA ALA A 324 -36.33 14.14 -48.60
C ALA A 324 -37.31 13.19 -47.88
N LEU A 325 -38.41 12.78 -48.55
CA LEU A 325 -39.41 11.85 -47.97
C LEU A 325 -39.34 10.45 -48.59
N LYS A 326 -38.50 10.20 -49.57
CA LYS A 326 -38.49 8.93 -50.32
C LYS A 326 -38.12 7.70 -49.46
N GLU A 327 -37.27 7.91 -48.49
CA GLU A 327 -36.88 6.81 -47.57
C GLU A 327 -37.76 6.70 -46.31
N GLY A 328 -38.78 7.58 -46.23
CA GLY A 328 -39.67 7.66 -45.09
C GLY A 328 -39.26 8.67 -44.04
N VAL A 329 -40.13 8.90 -43.09
CA VAL A 329 -40.00 9.85 -42.02
C VAL A 329 -40.26 9.16 -40.69
N ILE A 330 -39.29 9.13 -39.78
CA ILE A 330 -39.53 8.69 -38.39
C ILE A 330 -40.24 9.81 -37.64
N LEU A 331 -41.42 9.53 -37.12
CA LEU A 331 -42.22 10.49 -36.38
C LEU A 331 -41.67 10.67 -34.96
N THR A 332 -41.25 11.88 -34.65
CA THR A 332 -40.67 12.21 -33.33
C THR A 332 -41.64 12.93 -32.42
N LEU A 333 -42.56 13.69 -32.97
CA LEU A 333 -43.60 14.41 -32.24
C LEU A 333 -44.88 14.51 -33.12
N VAL A 334 -45.98 14.16 -32.53
CA VAL A 334 -47.31 14.30 -33.14
C VAL A 334 -48.21 15.14 -32.22
N THR A 335 -48.84 16.17 -32.80
CA THR A 335 -49.80 16.98 -32.06
C THR A 335 -51.15 16.90 -32.74
N PHE A 336 -52.19 16.77 -31.92
CA PHE A 336 -53.56 16.59 -32.34
C PHE A 336 -54.40 17.78 -31.89
N ARG A 337 -55.29 18.24 -32.78
CA ARG A 337 -56.31 19.20 -32.45
C ARG A 337 -57.61 18.73 -33.05
N GLY A 338 -58.64 18.60 -32.24
CA GLY A 338 -59.97 18.22 -32.67
C GLY A 338 -61.02 19.01 -31.89
N ALA A 339 -62.10 19.28 -32.53
CA ALA A 339 -63.27 19.84 -31.89
C ALA A 339 -64.55 19.22 -32.50
N ARG A 340 -65.65 19.32 -31.80
CA ARG A 340 -66.90 18.76 -32.21
C ARG A 340 -67.37 19.32 -33.59
N ASP A 341 -67.06 20.55 -33.85
CA ASP A 341 -67.48 21.32 -35.02
C ASP A 341 -66.40 21.41 -36.10
N SER A 342 -65.26 20.85 -35.86
CA SER A 342 -64.15 20.89 -36.81
C SER A 342 -63.53 19.51 -37.06
N ARG A 343 -62.88 19.38 -38.22
CA ARG A 343 -62.15 18.15 -38.54
C ARG A 343 -60.91 17.97 -37.63
N LEU A 344 -60.46 16.73 -37.49
CA LEU A 344 -59.20 16.40 -36.81
C LEU A 344 -58.02 17.02 -37.63
N HIS A 345 -57.13 17.72 -36.95
CA HIS A 345 -55.93 18.31 -37.49
C HIS A 345 -54.74 17.75 -36.75
N VAL A 346 -53.91 17.08 -37.48
CA VAL A 346 -52.69 16.45 -36.94
C VAL A 346 -51.49 17.14 -37.56
N SER A 347 -50.59 17.60 -36.68
CA SER A 347 -49.32 18.21 -37.09
C SER A 347 -48.20 17.28 -36.60
N VAL A 348 -47.33 16.95 -37.50
CA VAL A 348 -46.31 15.94 -37.31
C VAL A 348 -44.92 16.53 -37.51
N TRP A 349 -44.04 16.24 -36.56
CA TRP A 349 -42.62 16.51 -36.68
C TRP A 349 -41.89 15.19 -36.77
N GLY A 350 -40.90 15.13 -37.67
CA GLY A 350 -40.07 13.96 -37.83
C GLY A 350 -38.67 14.29 -38.32
N VAL A 351 -37.90 13.26 -38.47
CA VAL A 351 -36.56 13.27 -39.09
C VAL A 351 -36.56 12.24 -40.22
N PRO A 352 -35.74 12.43 -41.26
CA PRO A 352 -35.60 11.41 -42.31
C PRO A 352 -35.25 10.07 -41.71
N TYR A 353 -35.91 9.01 -42.17
CA TYR A 353 -35.54 7.66 -41.80
C TYR A 353 -34.22 7.29 -42.50
N THR A 354 -33.40 6.55 -41.82
CA THR A 354 -32.17 5.95 -42.36
C THR A 354 -31.87 4.62 -41.70
N GLU A 355 -31.35 3.67 -42.43
CA GLU A 355 -30.87 2.39 -41.91
C GLU A 355 -29.49 2.49 -41.23
N ARG A 356 -28.80 3.62 -41.36
CA ARG A 356 -27.41 3.80 -40.95
C ARG A 356 -27.25 4.16 -39.48
N TYR A 357 -28.23 4.80 -38.88
CA TYR A 357 -28.23 5.20 -37.50
C TYR A 357 -29.63 5.36 -36.92
N CYS A 358 -29.74 5.27 -35.61
CA CYS A 358 -30.97 5.39 -34.89
C CYS A 358 -31.20 6.84 -34.40
N PHE A 359 -32.49 7.24 -34.32
CA PHE A 359 -32.85 8.44 -33.57
C PHE A 359 -32.42 8.31 -32.10
N ARG A 360 -31.75 9.36 -31.58
CA ARG A 360 -31.37 9.41 -30.18
C ARG A 360 -32.07 10.56 -29.48
N PRO A 361 -32.64 10.32 -28.29
CA PRO A 361 -33.27 11.37 -27.51
C PRO A 361 -32.24 12.47 -27.16
N ALA A 362 -32.73 13.67 -26.94
CA ALA A 362 -31.89 14.77 -26.50
C ALA A 362 -31.24 14.42 -25.17
N GLU A 363 -29.95 14.66 -25.06
CA GLU A 363 -29.20 14.43 -23.80
C GLU A 363 -29.76 15.35 -22.71
N ILE A 364 -30.07 14.77 -21.58
CA ILE A 364 -30.44 15.47 -20.36
C ILE A 364 -29.19 15.62 -19.52
N PRO A 365 -28.76 16.87 -19.21
CA PRO A 365 -27.57 17.08 -18.40
C PRO A 365 -27.68 16.39 -17.04
N ARG A 366 -26.59 15.78 -16.58
CA ARG A 366 -26.48 15.23 -15.24
C ARG A 366 -26.56 16.34 -14.19
N PRO A 367 -27.26 16.14 -13.09
CA PRO A 367 -27.14 17.03 -11.96
C PRO A 367 -25.72 17.01 -11.42
N LEU A 368 -25.26 18.14 -10.93
CA LEU A 368 -23.91 18.28 -10.36
C LEU A 368 -23.98 18.48 -8.84
N ILE A 369 -22.98 17.94 -8.15
CA ILE A 369 -22.74 18.20 -6.73
C ILE A 369 -21.45 19.02 -6.63
N PRO A 370 -21.52 20.34 -6.51
CA PRO A 370 -20.36 21.22 -6.57
C PRO A 370 -19.53 21.26 -5.28
N GLY A 371 -20.01 20.64 -4.22
CA GLY A 371 -19.34 20.59 -2.90
C GLY A 371 -19.13 19.18 -2.42
N THR A 372 -19.15 19.04 -1.10
CA THR A 372 -19.04 17.73 -0.43
C THR A 372 -20.35 17.34 0.23
N LEU A 373 -20.59 16.05 0.35
CA LEU A 373 -21.70 15.47 1.11
C LEU A 373 -21.14 14.65 2.27
N PRO A 374 -21.83 14.61 3.42
CA PRO A 374 -21.43 13.75 4.52
C PRO A 374 -21.69 12.28 4.19
N ALA A 375 -20.80 11.44 4.70
CA ALA A 375 -20.93 10.00 4.68
C ALA A 375 -20.22 9.40 5.90
N ARG A 376 -20.44 8.13 6.18
CA ARG A 376 -19.73 7.41 7.23
C ARG A 376 -18.99 6.22 6.66
N ILE A 377 -17.80 5.97 7.21
CA ILE A 377 -17.08 4.74 6.95
C ILE A 377 -17.85 3.58 7.57
N GLU A 378 -17.98 2.49 6.84
CA GLU A 378 -18.62 1.27 7.33
C GLU A 378 -17.66 0.10 7.34
N SER A 379 -17.65 -0.64 8.45
CA SER A 379 -17.01 -1.94 8.60
C SER A 379 -18.09 -3.04 8.74
N ARG A 380 -17.69 -4.29 8.49
CA ARG A 380 -18.54 -5.46 8.78
C ARG A 380 -18.70 -5.70 10.28
N GLU A 381 -17.70 -5.30 11.05
CA GLU A 381 -17.66 -5.47 12.49
C GLU A 381 -17.82 -4.10 13.16
N LYS A 382 -18.83 -3.98 13.99
CA LYS A 382 -19.10 -2.74 14.71
C LYS A 382 -17.97 -2.44 15.70
N ASN A 383 -17.51 -1.20 15.71
CA ASN A 383 -16.41 -0.70 16.56
C ASN A 383 -15.06 -1.36 16.28
N ASP A 384 -14.83 -1.79 15.05
CA ASP A 384 -13.52 -2.26 14.61
C ASP A 384 -12.49 -1.14 14.69
N ILE A 385 -11.37 -1.42 15.35
CA ILE A 385 -10.23 -0.48 15.42
C ILE A 385 -9.34 -0.55 14.18
N TYR A 386 -9.57 -1.53 13.32
CA TYR A 386 -8.86 -1.69 12.06
C TYR A 386 -9.69 -1.17 10.91
N ALA A 387 -9.04 -0.56 9.94
CA ALA A 387 -9.72 -0.13 8.73
C ALA A 387 -10.22 -1.33 7.91
N HIS A 388 -11.48 -1.27 7.48
CA HIS A 388 -12.03 -2.22 6.53
C HIS A 388 -11.73 -1.73 5.10
N LEU A 389 -10.76 -2.36 4.45
CA LEU A 389 -10.29 -2.00 3.12
C LEU A 389 -10.51 -3.15 2.14
N ASP A 390 -10.70 -2.82 0.87
CA ASP A 390 -10.63 -3.80 -0.20
C ASP A 390 -9.18 -4.01 -0.68
N GLU A 391 -9.00 -4.88 -1.67
CA GLU A 391 -7.69 -5.20 -2.26
C GLU A 391 -6.98 -3.97 -2.89
N GLN A 392 -7.71 -2.92 -3.20
CA GLN A 392 -7.19 -1.67 -3.77
C GLN A 392 -7.01 -0.56 -2.71
N GLY A 393 -7.21 -0.87 -1.43
CA GLY A 393 -7.10 0.10 -0.34
C GLY A 393 -8.23 1.13 -0.31
N ARG A 394 -9.39 0.81 -0.88
CA ARG A 394 -10.58 1.66 -0.85
C ARG A 394 -11.39 1.40 0.41
N TYR A 395 -12.13 2.41 0.83
CA TYR A 395 -13.01 2.36 1.99
C TYR A 395 -14.45 2.13 1.57
N ARG A 396 -15.17 1.39 2.37
CA ARG A 396 -16.62 1.28 2.23
C ARG A 396 -17.28 2.41 2.98
N VAL A 397 -18.26 3.07 2.32
CA VAL A 397 -18.95 4.22 2.89
C VAL A 397 -20.46 4.08 2.77
N ARG A 398 -21.15 4.72 3.70
CA ARG A 398 -22.58 4.98 3.64
C ARG A 398 -22.82 6.45 3.42
N LEU A 399 -23.50 6.80 2.33
CA LEU A 399 -23.89 8.17 2.03
C LEU A 399 -25.07 8.57 2.92
N ASP A 400 -25.01 9.72 3.55
CA ASP A 400 -26.01 10.16 4.52
C ASP A 400 -27.41 10.36 3.90
N PHE A 401 -27.48 10.72 2.63
CA PHE A 401 -28.73 10.90 1.92
C PHE A 401 -29.41 9.57 1.50
N ASP A 402 -28.69 8.47 1.52
CA ASP A 402 -29.26 7.16 1.18
C ASP A 402 -30.08 6.62 2.34
N ARG A 403 -31.37 6.38 2.06
CA ARG A 403 -32.36 5.95 3.04
C ARG A 403 -32.62 4.45 3.03
N ASP A 404 -32.01 3.73 2.12
CA ASP A 404 -32.20 2.28 2.04
C ASP A 404 -31.55 1.60 3.25
N ALA A 405 -32.33 0.71 3.87
CA ALA A 405 -31.86 -0.06 5.01
C ALA A 405 -31.03 -1.24 4.50
N THR A 406 -29.76 -1.22 4.80
CA THR A 406 -28.83 -2.33 4.53
C THR A 406 -28.06 -2.66 5.80
N ASP A 407 -27.60 -3.90 5.90
CA ASP A 407 -26.73 -4.29 7.00
C ASP A 407 -25.41 -3.53 6.94
N PRO A 408 -24.88 -3.05 8.08
CA PRO A 408 -23.63 -2.34 8.11
C PRO A 408 -22.49 -3.12 7.44
N GLY A 409 -21.74 -2.43 6.60
CA GLY A 409 -20.61 -3.01 5.88
C GLY A 409 -20.97 -3.85 4.65
N TYR A 410 -22.25 -3.97 4.26
CA TYR A 410 -22.68 -4.75 3.10
C TYR A 410 -23.33 -3.94 1.98
N GLY A 411 -23.82 -2.76 2.28
CA GLY A 411 -24.67 -2.00 1.37
C GLY A 411 -23.98 -1.06 0.40
N TYR A 412 -22.69 -0.73 0.59
CA TYR A 412 -22.18 0.50 0.05
C TYR A 412 -20.88 0.42 -0.75
N LEU A 413 -20.62 1.57 -1.33
CA LEU A 413 -19.57 1.86 -2.29
C LEU A 413 -18.16 1.67 -1.70
N TRP A 414 -17.27 1.18 -2.54
CA TRP A 414 -15.83 1.22 -2.32
C TRP A 414 -15.24 2.48 -2.92
N LEU A 415 -14.84 3.44 -2.10
CA LEU A 415 -14.34 4.74 -2.54
C LEU A 415 -12.85 4.92 -2.20
N ARG A 416 -12.13 5.52 -3.17
CA ARG A 416 -10.76 5.99 -2.92
C ARG A 416 -10.78 7.15 -1.94
N MET A 417 -9.72 7.27 -1.15
CA MET A 417 -9.47 8.43 -0.30
C MET A 417 -8.39 9.32 -0.92
N ALA A 418 -8.63 10.61 -0.99
CA ALA A 418 -7.59 11.59 -1.28
C ALA A 418 -6.57 11.62 -0.15
N LYS A 419 -5.29 11.63 -0.50
CA LYS A 419 -4.18 11.64 0.45
C LYS A 419 -3.22 12.78 0.09
N PRO A 420 -2.48 13.35 1.05
CA PRO A 420 -1.49 14.38 0.76
C PRO A 420 -0.43 13.92 -0.25
N THR A 421 -0.02 12.68 -0.16
CA THR A 421 0.84 12.00 -1.12
C THR A 421 0.40 10.55 -1.25
N ALA A 422 0.48 10.01 -2.46
CA ALA A 422 0.16 8.63 -2.76
C ALA A 422 1.15 8.07 -3.78
N GLY A 423 1.62 6.87 -3.56
CA GLY A 423 2.54 6.14 -4.43
C GLY A 423 2.58 4.68 -4.00
N GLU A 424 3.17 3.86 -4.84
CA GLU A 424 3.24 2.42 -4.64
C GLU A 424 4.04 2.04 -3.38
N THR A 425 5.22 2.65 -3.22
CA THR A 425 6.14 2.39 -2.11
C THR A 425 6.26 3.57 -1.14
N SER A 426 5.54 4.67 -1.39
CA SER A 426 5.61 5.87 -0.58
C SER A 426 4.25 6.56 -0.51
N GLY A 427 3.99 7.28 0.57
CA GLY A 427 2.76 8.03 0.71
C GLY A 427 2.35 8.25 2.16
N TRP A 428 1.23 8.92 2.33
CA TRP A 428 0.63 9.15 3.63
C TRP A 428 -0.59 8.25 3.82
N HIS A 429 -0.53 7.32 4.75
CA HIS A 429 -1.64 6.42 5.06
C HIS A 429 -1.99 6.48 6.55
N THR A 430 -3.15 7.07 6.85
CA THR A 430 -3.79 7.02 8.16
C THR A 430 -5.15 6.35 7.96
N PRO A 431 -5.34 5.13 8.45
CA PRO A 431 -6.56 4.39 8.20
C PRO A 431 -7.75 5.04 8.92
N LEU A 432 -8.90 5.06 8.24
CA LEU A 432 -10.18 5.46 8.80
C LEU A 432 -10.87 4.22 9.39
N THR A 433 -11.38 4.37 10.58
CA THR A 433 -12.11 3.30 11.29
C THR A 433 -13.62 3.41 11.08
N ASP A 434 -14.32 2.36 11.44
CA ASP A 434 -15.79 2.31 11.41
C ASP A 434 -16.44 3.52 12.09
N GLY A 435 -17.50 4.03 11.53
CA GLY A 435 -18.25 5.17 12.03
C GLY A 435 -17.63 6.55 11.76
N THR A 436 -16.38 6.63 11.29
CA THR A 436 -15.73 7.92 10.99
C THR A 436 -16.55 8.70 9.96
N GLU A 437 -16.90 9.94 10.27
CA GLU A 437 -17.52 10.85 9.31
C GLU A 437 -16.50 11.31 8.27
N VAL A 438 -16.93 11.29 7.00
CA VAL A 438 -16.11 11.70 5.87
C VAL A 438 -16.86 12.66 4.96
N ALA A 439 -16.13 13.58 4.37
CA ALA A 439 -16.62 14.44 3.32
C ALA A 439 -16.40 13.74 1.96
N ILE A 440 -17.48 13.44 1.26
CA ILE A 440 -17.43 12.88 -0.09
C ILE A 440 -17.44 14.01 -1.10
N ALA A 441 -16.41 14.11 -1.88
CA ALA A 441 -16.32 15.00 -3.03
C ALA A 441 -16.58 14.21 -4.33
N TYR A 442 -16.92 14.94 -5.37
CA TYR A 442 -17.30 14.38 -6.65
C TYR A 442 -16.37 14.93 -7.74
N SER A 443 -15.71 14.02 -8.47
CA SER A 443 -14.81 14.43 -9.56
C SER A 443 -15.58 15.22 -10.60
N ASN A 444 -15.15 16.45 -10.84
CA ASN A 444 -15.85 17.40 -11.73
C ASN A 444 -17.33 17.66 -11.34
N GLY A 445 -17.71 17.39 -10.11
CA GLY A 445 -19.10 17.47 -9.66
C GLY A 445 -20.01 16.34 -10.13
N ASP A 446 -19.50 15.35 -10.86
CA ASP A 446 -20.29 14.25 -11.40
C ASP A 446 -20.75 13.32 -10.29
N ILE A 447 -22.07 13.16 -10.19
CA ILE A 447 -22.75 12.39 -9.13
C ILE A 447 -22.36 10.91 -9.07
N ASP A 448 -21.80 10.37 -10.15
CA ASP A 448 -21.39 8.96 -10.24
C ASP A 448 -19.88 8.77 -10.05
N LEU A 449 -19.12 9.85 -9.75
CA LEU A 449 -17.69 9.82 -9.52
C LEU A 449 -17.28 10.30 -8.11
N PRO A 450 -17.81 9.70 -7.04
CA PRO A 450 -17.48 10.06 -5.67
C PRO A 450 -16.10 9.59 -5.25
N TYR A 451 -15.47 10.36 -4.33
CA TYR A 451 -14.28 9.95 -3.59
C TYR A 451 -14.25 10.61 -2.22
N ILE A 452 -13.54 10.02 -1.26
CA ILE A 452 -13.37 10.58 0.08
C ILE A 452 -12.35 11.72 -0.01
N ALA A 453 -12.77 12.94 0.30
CA ALA A 453 -11.89 14.11 0.30
C ALA A 453 -11.09 14.22 1.61
N CYS A 454 -11.74 14.04 2.75
CA CYS A 454 -11.13 14.08 4.08
C CYS A 454 -12.07 13.45 5.11
N ALA A 455 -11.53 13.19 6.30
CA ALA A 455 -12.34 12.88 7.48
C ALA A 455 -12.75 14.17 8.20
N LEU A 456 -13.89 14.12 8.86
CA LEU A 456 -14.41 15.18 9.73
C LEU A 456 -14.63 14.61 11.13
N TYR A 457 -14.58 15.45 12.12
CA TYR A 457 -15.00 15.10 13.47
C TYR A 457 -16.48 15.43 13.68
N ASP A 458 -17.14 14.67 14.54
CA ASP A 458 -18.55 14.83 14.88
C ASP A 458 -18.80 14.61 16.38
N SER A 459 -20.05 14.55 16.80
CA SER A 459 -20.43 14.36 18.20
C SER A 459 -20.05 12.98 18.77
N GLU A 460 -20.00 11.95 17.92
CA GLU A 460 -19.62 10.58 18.30
C GLU A 460 -18.08 10.40 18.27
N HIS A 461 -17.41 11.13 17.39
CA HIS A 461 -15.97 11.11 17.17
C HIS A 461 -15.39 12.54 17.28
N PRO A 462 -15.37 13.10 18.49
CA PRO A 462 -14.86 14.47 18.70
C PRO A 462 -13.35 14.52 18.42
N ASP A 463 -12.88 15.70 18.00
CA ASP A 463 -11.45 15.90 17.81
C ASP A 463 -10.69 15.66 19.14
N HIS A 464 -9.56 14.98 19.04
CA HIS A 464 -8.67 14.74 20.18
C HIS A 464 -7.85 15.99 20.58
N VAL A 465 -7.86 17.05 19.77
CA VAL A 465 -7.33 18.36 20.08
C VAL A 465 -8.50 19.32 20.26
N THR A 466 -8.63 19.88 21.47
CA THR A 466 -9.72 20.74 21.85
C THR A 466 -9.17 22.05 22.43
N ARG A 467 -10.04 22.92 22.95
CA ARG A 467 -9.65 24.13 23.65
C ARG A 467 -8.66 23.90 24.80
N ASP A 468 -8.74 22.74 25.44
CA ASP A 468 -7.93 22.47 26.65
C ASP A 468 -6.50 22.05 26.32
N ASN A 469 -6.27 21.60 25.11
CA ASN A 469 -4.96 21.14 24.63
C ASN A 469 -4.59 21.70 23.24
N HIS A 470 -5.11 22.88 22.92
CA HIS A 470 -4.99 23.54 21.61
C HIS A 470 -3.57 23.89 21.17
N THR A 471 -2.60 23.79 22.06
CA THR A 471 -1.18 23.99 21.76
C THR A 471 -0.48 22.74 21.21
N ARG A 472 -1.22 21.65 21.03
CA ARG A 472 -0.68 20.36 20.60
C ARG A 472 -0.84 20.13 19.11
N ASN A 473 0.20 19.58 18.52
CA ASN A 473 0.17 18.93 17.22
C ASN A 473 0.27 17.41 17.46
N VAL A 474 -0.73 16.63 17.03
CA VAL A 474 -0.82 15.20 17.38
C VAL A 474 -1.19 14.34 16.19
N LEU A 475 -0.36 13.35 15.92
CA LEU A 475 -0.74 12.17 15.13
C LEU A 475 -0.95 11.01 16.11
N ARG A 476 -2.16 10.47 16.19
CA ARG A 476 -2.52 9.39 17.11
C ARG A 476 -3.27 8.30 16.35
N THR A 477 -2.85 7.06 16.52
CA THR A 477 -3.53 5.90 15.93
C THR A 477 -4.65 5.38 16.84
N PRO A 478 -5.60 4.59 16.32
CA PRO A 478 -6.62 3.94 17.14
C PRO A 478 -6.04 3.09 18.28
N ALA A 479 -4.89 2.42 18.05
CA ALA A 479 -4.15 1.68 19.07
C ALA A 479 -3.35 2.57 20.03
N ASN A 480 -3.58 3.89 20.04
CA ASN A 480 -2.94 4.88 20.90
C ASN A 480 -1.41 5.08 20.71
N ASN A 481 -0.85 4.60 19.59
CA ASN A 481 0.49 5.06 19.19
C ASN A 481 0.43 6.53 18.80
N LYS A 482 1.45 7.31 19.14
CA LYS A 482 1.37 8.76 18.91
C LYS A 482 2.71 9.44 18.68
N LEU A 483 2.65 10.42 17.79
CA LEU A 483 3.62 11.51 17.69
C LEU A 483 2.92 12.77 18.19
N ARG A 484 3.42 13.36 19.25
CA ARG A 484 2.88 14.58 19.84
C ARG A 484 3.96 15.65 19.99
N MET A 485 3.66 16.85 19.56
CA MET A 485 4.46 18.04 19.79
C MET A 485 3.61 19.02 20.59
N GLU A 486 4.15 19.53 21.69
CA GLU A 486 3.54 20.51 22.55
C GLU A 486 4.25 21.84 22.36
N ASP A 487 3.52 22.88 21.97
CA ASP A 487 4.05 24.23 21.71
C ASP A 487 3.80 25.23 22.86
N ARG A 488 3.36 24.77 24.03
CA ARG A 488 3.16 25.61 25.17
C ARG A 488 4.48 26.20 25.63
N ARG A 489 4.57 27.52 25.71
CA ARG A 489 5.81 28.24 26.07
C ARG A 489 6.38 27.78 27.40
N GLY A 490 7.65 27.36 27.41
CA GLY A 490 8.36 26.85 28.59
C GLY A 490 8.03 25.39 28.94
N GLU A 491 7.14 24.75 28.18
CA GLU A 491 6.76 23.35 28.33
C GLU A 491 6.85 22.59 27.00
N GLU A 492 7.58 23.13 26.03
CA GLU A 492 7.73 22.55 24.72
C GLU A 492 8.34 21.15 24.80
N HIS A 493 7.72 20.22 24.12
CA HIS A 493 8.23 18.86 24.08
C HIS A 493 7.73 18.05 22.89
N ILE A 494 8.50 17.03 22.52
CA ILE A 494 8.14 16.05 21.53
C ILE A 494 8.05 14.67 22.19
N LYS A 495 7.00 13.93 21.91
CA LYS A 495 6.80 12.57 22.38
C LYS A 495 6.44 11.66 21.20
N LEU A 496 7.28 10.66 20.95
CA LEU A 496 6.98 9.52 20.09
C LEU A 496 6.77 8.31 21.00
N ALA A 497 5.60 7.67 20.94
CA ALA A 497 5.26 6.60 21.89
C ALA A 497 4.39 5.53 21.28
N THR A 498 4.64 4.28 21.69
CA THR A 498 3.74 3.15 21.49
C THR A 498 2.89 2.90 22.73
N GLU A 499 1.70 2.33 22.55
CA GLU A 499 0.88 1.92 23.70
C GLU A 499 1.38 0.59 24.27
N TYR A 500 1.67 -0.38 23.40
CA TYR A 500 2.25 -1.65 23.79
C TYR A 500 3.70 -1.47 24.23
N GLY A 501 4.09 -2.11 25.36
CA GLY A 501 5.45 -2.03 25.90
C GLY A 501 5.92 -0.62 26.27
N LYS A 502 5.03 0.39 26.18
CA LYS A 502 5.31 1.80 26.57
C LYS A 502 6.66 2.34 26.06
N SER A 503 7.08 1.91 24.87
CA SER A 503 8.32 2.42 24.25
C SER A 503 8.15 3.87 23.90
N GLN A 504 9.08 4.73 24.35
CA GLN A 504 8.94 6.17 24.18
C GLN A 504 10.27 6.85 23.92
N LEU A 505 10.23 7.81 23.00
CA LEU A 505 11.23 8.86 22.87
C LEU A 505 10.58 10.16 23.30
N ASN A 506 11.04 10.74 24.39
CA ASN A 506 10.60 12.02 24.91
C ASN A 506 11.75 13.04 24.78
N SER A 507 11.45 14.25 24.34
CA SER A 507 12.43 15.33 24.22
C SER A 507 11.83 16.65 24.66
N GLY A 508 12.55 17.43 25.47
CA GLY A 508 12.13 18.73 26.00
C GLY A 508 11.55 18.63 27.41
N HIS A 509 10.42 19.28 27.66
CA HIS A 509 9.72 19.26 28.93
C HIS A 509 8.95 17.96 29.13
N MET A 510 9.43 17.08 29.99
CA MET A 510 8.82 15.76 30.20
C MET A 510 7.74 15.80 31.25
N VAL A 511 6.59 15.21 30.94
CA VAL A 511 5.46 15.11 31.87
C VAL A 511 5.02 13.66 32.08
N ASP A 512 4.38 13.39 33.21
CA ASP A 512 3.74 12.11 33.49
C ASP A 512 2.36 11.96 32.81
N SER A 513 1.62 10.91 33.15
CA SER A 513 0.27 10.68 32.64
C SER A 513 -0.76 11.71 33.11
N GLN A 514 -0.47 12.40 34.20
CA GLN A 514 -1.32 13.43 34.81
C GLN A 514 -0.92 14.86 34.40
N GLY A 515 0.09 14.98 33.51
CA GLY A 515 0.61 16.26 33.05
C GLY A 515 1.57 16.93 34.02
N GLN A 516 1.98 16.24 35.10
CA GLN A 516 2.94 16.79 36.06
C GLN A 516 4.36 16.69 35.54
N ARG A 517 5.18 17.70 35.82
CA ARG A 517 6.56 17.74 35.36
C ARG A 517 7.39 16.61 35.97
N ARG A 518 8.05 15.83 35.12
CA ARG A 518 9.02 14.79 35.48
C ARG A 518 10.47 15.25 35.32
N GLY A 519 10.73 16.23 34.46
CA GLY A 519 12.07 16.72 34.16
C GLY A 519 12.16 17.40 32.81
N THR A 520 13.40 17.70 32.40
CA THR A 520 13.71 18.27 31.08
C THR A 520 14.87 17.50 30.46
N GLY A 521 14.94 17.40 29.16
CA GLY A 521 16.00 16.73 28.43
C GLY A 521 15.47 15.69 27.43
N ALA A 522 16.15 14.58 27.31
CA ALA A 522 15.76 13.48 26.42
C ALA A 522 15.68 12.17 27.21
N GLU A 523 14.65 11.39 26.93
CA GLU A 523 14.43 10.06 27.51
C GLU A 523 14.08 9.06 26.42
N LEU A 524 14.82 7.97 26.34
CA LEU A 524 14.48 6.76 25.58
C LEU A 524 14.15 5.67 26.58
N ARG A 525 12.90 5.21 26.61
CA ARG A 525 12.45 4.17 27.54
C ARG A 525 11.55 3.16 26.89
N THR A 526 11.54 1.95 27.46
CA THR A 526 10.62 0.87 27.15
C THR A 526 10.41 0.02 28.40
N ASP A 527 9.26 -0.64 28.49
CA ASP A 527 9.01 -1.68 29.53
C ASP A 527 9.46 -3.08 29.00
N GLU A 528 9.93 -3.12 27.76
CA GLU A 528 10.50 -4.31 27.11
C GLU A 528 12.03 -4.21 26.97
N HIS A 529 12.65 -5.06 26.19
CA HIS A 529 14.09 -5.03 25.95
C HIS A 529 14.51 -3.86 25.05
N GLY A 530 15.61 -3.21 25.40
CA GLY A 530 16.22 -2.12 24.63
C GLY A 530 17.56 -2.50 24.04
N VAL A 531 17.82 -2.08 22.79
CA VAL A 531 19.11 -2.28 22.11
C VAL A 531 19.52 -1.00 21.40
N ILE A 532 20.79 -0.59 21.57
CA ILE A 532 21.44 0.46 20.80
C ILE A 532 22.58 -0.18 20.01
N ARG A 533 22.54 -0.10 18.68
CA ARG A 533 23.57 -0.66 17.79
C ARG A 533 24.03 0.39 16.79
N ALA A 534 25.34 0.42 16.55
CA ALA A 534 25.96 1.23 15.51
C ALA A 534 27.06 0.42 14.82
N GLY A 535 26.90 0.10 13.54
CA GLY A 535 27.82 -0.79 12.81
C GLY A 535 29.25 -0.25 12.67
N LYS A 536 29.42 1.06 12.59
CA LYS A 536 30.73 1.70 12.48
C LYS A 536 31.36 2.05 13.82
N GLY A 537 30.58 2.12 14.88
CA GLY A 537 31.04 2.48 16.22
C GLY A 537 30.01 3.36 16.93
N LEU A 538 30.04 3.34 18.27
CA LEU A 538 29.13 4.09 19.12
C LEU A 538 29.91 5.00 20.05
N PHE A 539 29.56 6.27 20.08
CA PHE A 539 30.06 7.27 21.00
C PHE A 539 28.95 7.73 21.96
N VAL A 540 29.19 7.61 23.23
CA VAL A 540 28.32 8.06 24.32
C VAL A 540 29.10 9.04 25.17
N SER A 541 28.63 10.28 25.26
CA SER A 541 29.33 11.34 25.94
C SER A 541 28.40 12.15 26.84
N ALA A 542 28.97 12.59 27.97
CA ALA A 542 28.40 13.61 28.82
C ALA A 542 29.06 15.01 28.59
N ASP A 543 29.91 15.10 27.58
CA ASP A 543 30.55 16.40 27.23
C ASP A 543 29.51 17.38 26.69
N ALA A 544 29.58 18.64 27.15
CA ALA A 544 28.67 19.68 26.72
C ALA A 544 28.97 20.13 25.27
N GLN A 545 27.91 20.16 24.44
CA GLN A 545 27.96 20.71 23.09
C GLN A 545 26.93 21.85 22.97
N PRO A 546 27.25 23.07 23.42
CA PRO A 546 26.29 24.17 23.49
C PRO A 546 25.72 24.54 22.13
N LYS A 547 24.39 24.77 22.07
CA LYS A 547 23.63 25.14 20.86
C LYS A 547 23.75 24.14 19.72
N ALA A 548 24.13 22.90 20.00
CA ALA A 548 24.33 21.84 19.01
C ALA A 548 25.29 22.27 17.88
N GLN A 549 26.30 23.03 18.22
CA GLN A 549 27.36 23.47 17.29
C GLN A 549 28.56 22.54 17.37
N GLY A 550 29.20 22.34 16.24
CA GLY A 550 30.36 21.44 16.11
C GLY A 550 29.98 20.14 15.39
N GLU A 551 30.92 19.25 15.30
CA GLU A 551 30.76 17.95 14.65
C GLU A 551 29.99 16.98 15.59
N ALA A 552 29.06 16.24 15.06
CA ALA A 552 28.24 15.28 15.83
C ALA A 552 29.06 14.19 16.53
N LEU A 553 30.25 13.87 15.98
CA LEU A 553 31.18 12.89 16.52
C LEU A 553 32.47 13.54 17.08
N ASP A 554 32.35 14.76 17.61
CA ASP A 554 33.48 15.40 18.27
C ASP A 554 33.93 14.61 19.51
N ARG A 555 35.13 14.10 19.48
CA ARG A 555 35.70 13.22 20.52
C ARG A 555 37.03 13.77 21.05
N ASP A 556 37.40 14.95 20.67
CA ASP A 556 38.75 15.51 20.93
C ASP A 556 39.11 15.57 22.41
N ALA A 557 38.14 15.88 23.26
CA ALA A 557 38.34 15.89 24.72
C ALA A 557 38.67 14.47 25.25
N ALA A 558 37.87 13.47 24.86
CA ALA A 558 38.13 12.08 25.26
C ALA A 558 39.44 11.53 24.71
N LEU A 559 39.76 11.81 23.45
CA LEU A 559 40.97 11.33 22.80
C LEU A 559 42.23 11.93 23.43
N LYS A 560 42.22 13.21 23.78
CA LYS A 560 43.32 13.88 24.48
C LYS A 560 43.56 13.28 25.86
N GLU A 561 42.54 12.96 26.59
CA GLU A 561 42.68 12.36 27.91
C GLU A 561 43.23 10.92 27.83
N ILE A 562 42.76 10.11 26.90
CA ILE A 562 43.31 8.76 26.65
C ILE A 562 44.77 8.83 26.23
N ASP A 563 45.13 9.75 25.35
CA ASP A 563 46.50 9.94 24.88
C ASP A 563 47.39 10.36 26.05
N ARG A 564 46.96 11.28 26.92
CA ARG A 564 47.70 11.70 28.12
C ARG A 564 47.96 10.49 29.05
N LEU A 565 46.98 9.64 29.27
CA LEU A 565 47.12 8.44 30.11
C LEU A 565 48.07 7.43 29.48
N ASN A 566 48.02 7.22 28.17
CA ASN A 566 48.94 6.34 27.44
C ASN A 566 50.38 6.80 27.59
N GLN A 567 50.69 8.13 27.48
CA GLN A 567 51.99 8.68 27.68
C GLN A 567 52.51 8.46 29.12
N GLN A 568 51.65 8.60 30.16
CA GLN A 568 52.03 8.30 31.53
C GLN A 568 52.35 6.81 31.72
N LEU A 569 51.57 5.93 31.12
CA LEU A 569 51.81 4.49 31.17
C LEU A 569 53.07 4.06 30.51
N GLN A 570 53.46 4.66 29.38
CA GLN A 570 54.76 4.40 28.75
C GLN A 570 55.93 4.76 29.68
N GLN A 571 55.86 5.89 30.37
CA GLN A 571 56.89 6.23 31.36
C GLN A 571 56.95 5.24 32.52
N LEU A 572 55.85 4.71 32.94
CA LEU A 572 55.77 3.70 34.00
C LEU A 572 56.33 2.38 33.51
N GLU A 573 56.06 2.01 32.27
CA GLU A 573 56.60 0.81 31.61
C GLU A 573 58.13 0.87 31.53
N ILE A 574 58.70 2.00 31.09
CA ILE A 574 60.17 2.19 31.07
C ILE A 574 60.76 2.03 32.47
N ALA A 575 60.11 2.53 33.48
CA ALA A 575 60.59 2.38 34.88
C ALA A 575 60.53 0.92 35.34
N ALA A 576 59.49 0.17 34.98
CA ALA A 576 59.35 -1.24 35.25
C ALA A 576 60.42 -2.08 34.55
N GLU A 577 60.73 -1.75 33.30
CA GLU A 577 61.80 -2.36 32.50
C GLU A 577 63.16 -2.21 33.15
N LYS A 578 63.49 -0.97 33.52
CA LYS A 578 64.78 -0.69 34.25
C LYS A 578 64.89 -1.44 35.57
N ALA A 579 63.77 -1.69 36.22
CA ALA A 579 63.69 -2.46 37.44
C ALA A 579 63.63 -3.98 37.21
N GLN A 580 63.71 -4.44 35.96
CA GLN A 580 63.52 -5.87 35.57
C GLN A 580 62.18 -6.44 36.08
N ALA A 581 61.16 -5.62 36.23
CA ALA A 581 59.80 -6.00 36.57
C ALA A 581 59.04 -6.44 35.33
N LEU A 582 57.94 -7.19 35.54
CA LEU A 582 57.03 -7.54 34.45
C LEU A 582 56.37 -6.28 33.88
N LYS A 583 56.46 -6.13 32.58
CA LYS A 583 55.86 -4.99 31.83
C LYS A 583 54.34 -5.14 31.66
N ALA A 584 53.63 -4.03 31.64
CA ALA A 584 52.26 -3.98 31.10
C ALA A 584 52.33 -3.97 29.55
N ASP A 585 51.30 -4.51 28.89
CA ASP A 585 51.21 -4.43 27.40
C ASP A 585 50.60 -3.07 26.99
N VAL A 586 51.47 -2.03 27.04
CA VAL A 586 51.09 -0.66 26.68
C VAL A 586 51.00 -0.50 25.17
N ASP A 587 51.79 -1.23 24.42
CA ASP A 587 51.75 -1.19 22.95
C ASP A 587 50.42 -1.61 22.38
N SER A 588 49.81 -2.69 22.92
CA SER A 588 48.47 -3.12 22.53
C SER A 588 47.40 -2.04 22.78
N GLN A 589 47.54 -1.30 23.89
CA GLN A 589 46.61 -0.20 24.22
C GLN A 589 46.78 0.97 23.26
N ILE A 590 48.00 1.32 22.90
CA ILE A 590 48.28 2.38 21.91
C ILE A 590 47.75 1.99 20.53
N GLN A 591 47.92 0.73 20.12
CA GLN A 591 47.35 0.23 18.88
C GLN A 591 45.82 0.30 18.88
N MET A 592 45.17 -0.13 19.96
CA MET A 592 43.71 -0.04 20.11
C MET A 592 43.24 1.43 20.01
N PHE A 593 43.95 2.34 20.68
CA PHE A 593 43.66 3.78 20.59
C PHE A 593 43.74 4.29 19.14
N ALA A 594 44.87 4.03 18.47
CA ALA A 594 45.14 4.54 17.13
C ALA A 594 44.19 3.92 16.06
N GLN A 595 43.95 2.62 16.14
CA GLN A 595 43.24 1.86 15.09
C GLN A 595 41.74 1.76 15.32
N ARG A 596 41.23 1.87 16.54
CA ARG A 596 39.85 1.70 16.87
C ARG A 596 39.17 2.90 17.51
N LEU A 597 39.75 3.45 18.57
CA LEU A 597 39.10 4.53 19.32
C LEU A 597 39.20 5.87 18.59
N LYS A 598 40.36 6.20 18.05
CA LYS A 598 40.56 7.45 17.32
C LYS A 598 39.71 7.54 16.05
N PRO A 599 39.61 6.54 15.19
CA PRO A 599 38.69 6.54 14.06
C PRO A 599 37.23 6.14 14.48
N LEU A 600 36.99 5.65 15.68
CA LEU A 600 35.74 5.08 16.17
C LEU A 600 35.30 3.90 15.27
N ASN A 601 36.22 3.03 14.93
CA ASN A 601 35.94 1.93 14.03
C ASN A 601 35.62 0.65 14.81
N GLU A 602 34.36 0.20 14.72
CA GLU A 602 33.83 -0.98 15.42
C GLU A 602 34.12 -0.94 16.93
N ALA A 603 34.06 0.23 17.52
CA ALA A 603 34.35 0.45 18.93
C ALA A 603 33.21 1.17 19.64
N LEU A 604 33.06 0.87 20.92
CA LEU A 604 32.25 1.64 21.85
C LEU A 604 33.17 2.54 22.68
N LEU A 605 32.99 3.84 22.57
CA LEU A 605 33.66 4.84 23.41
C LEU A 605 32.65 5.51 24.30
N MET A 606 32.87 5.44 25.62
CA MET A 606 32.08 6.12 26.62
C MET A 606 32.94 7.13 27.37
N THR A 607 32.48 8.34 27.51
CA THR A 607 33.25 9.41 28.17
C THR A 607 32.34 10.32 29.01
N ALA A 608 32.91 10.84 30.09
CA ALA A 608 32.29 11.87 30.92
C ALA A 608 33.36 12.73 31.55
N PRO A 609 33.30 14.10 31.49
CA PRO A 609 34.33 14.99 32.03
C PRO A 609 34.50 14.90 33.55
N GLU A 610 33.42 14.69 34.29
CA GLU A 610 33.43 14.74 35.75
C GLU A 610 33.37 13.36 36.44
N GLY A 611 32.92 12.31 35.73
CA GLY A 611 32.88 10.97 36.31
C GLY A 611 31.93 10.02 35.68
N MET A 612 32.24 8.72 35.82
CA MET A 612 31.43 7.61 35.35
C MET A 612 31.27 6.56 36.44
N ALA A 613 30.07 6.07 36.62
CA ALA A 613 29.77 4.97 37.52
C ALA A 613 29.09 3.83 36.79
N LEU A 614 29.57 2.58 37.03
CA LEU A 614 28.96 1.35 36.54
C LEU A 614 28.54 0.52 37.76
N THR A 615 27.25 0.27 37.90
CA THR A 615 26.67 -0.46 39.03
C THR A 615 25.73 -1.56 38.54
N SER A 616 25.71 -2.68 39.21
CA SER A 616 24.75 -3.78 39.03
C SER A 616 24.11 -4.14 40.37
N GLY A 617 22.84 -4.53 40.34
CA GLY A 617 22.15 -5.06 41.56
C GLY A 617 22.57 -6.48 41.93
N GLU A 618 23.17 -7.22 40.98
CA GLU A 618 23.62 -8.59 41.16
C GLU A 618 25.08 -8.72 40.69
N ASP A 619 25.31 -9.34 39.56
CA ASP A 619 26.63 -9.65 39.03
C ASP A 619 27.09 -8.64 37.96
N MET A 620 28.39 -8.37 37.93
CA MET A 620 29.06 -7.63 36.86
C MET A 620 30.21 -8.43 36.29
N GLN A 621 30.23 -8.66 34.97
CA GLN A 621 31.31 -9.38 34.29
C GLN A 621 31.98 -8.43 33.28
N LEU A 622 33.32 -8.35 33.36
CA LEU A 622 34.13 -7.67 32.32
C LEU A 622 35.00 -8.75 31.66
N ALA A 623 34.80 -8.97 30.38
CA ALA A 623 35.51 -9.98 29.62
C ALA A 623 35.99 -9.43 28.26
N ALA A 624 37.17 -9.82 27.84
CA ALA A 624 37.73 -9.50 26.51
C ALA A 624 38.45 -10.73 25.95
N THR A 625 38.32 -10.93 24.64
CA THR A 625 39.03 -12.02 23.95
C THR A 625 40.53 -11.83 23.95
N LYS A 626 41.03 -10.58 23.98
CA LYS A 626 42.43 -10.26 24.04
C LYS A 626 42.83 -9.70 25.41
N ASN A 627 42.78 -8.43 25.61
CA ASN A 627 43.30 -7.76 26.78
C ASN A 627 42.22 -6.90 27.47
N VAL A 628 42.23 -6.90 28.80
CA VAL A 628 41.56 -5.93 29.64
C VAL A 628 42.64 -5.06 30.28
N ALA A 629 42.57 -3.75 30.02
CA ALA A 629 43.45 -2.76 30.61
C ALA A 629 42.64 -1.86 31.54
N VAL A 630 43.10 -1.72 32.78
CA VAL A 630 42.51 -0.80 33.76
C VAL A 630 43.60 0.20 34.17
N ASN A 631 43.38 1.46 33.82
CA ASN A 631 44.38 2.51 34.04
C ASN A 631 43.76 3.68 34.77
N ALA A 632 44.49 4.30 35.67
CA ALA A 632 44.07 5.51 36.35
C ALA A 632 45.22 6.52 36.43
N GLY A 633 44.93 7.78 36.29
CA GLY A 633 45.89 8.87 36.58
C GLY A 633 46.16 9.07 38.07
N GLY A 634 45.31 8.58 38.92
CA GLY A 634 45.39 8.52 40.38
C GLY A 634 45.42 7.06 40.88
N ASP A 635 44.57 6.74 41.82
CA ASP A 635 44.57 5.44 42.50
C ASP A 635 43.58 4.46 41.86
N ILE A 636 43.88 3.17 41.91
CA ILE A 636 42.95 2.08 41.63
C ILE A 636 42.70 1.38 42.99
N SER A 637 41.46 1.33 43.43
CA SER A 637 41.06 0.66 44.66
C SER A 637 40.16 -0.52 44.33
N ALA A 638 40.49 -1.71 44.77
CA ALA A 638 39.67 -2.91 44.65
C ALA A 638 39.30 -3.40 46.07
N GLY A 639 38.05 -3.37 46.41
CA GLY A 639 37.54 -3.81 47.71
C GLY A 639 36.45 -4.85 47.52
N VAL A 640 36.50 -5.93 48.29
CA VAL A 640 35.48 -6.99 48.28
C VAL A 640 35.19 -7.41 49.73
N THR A 641 33.97 -7.79 50.00
CA THR A 641 33.58 -8.36 51.31
C THR A 641 33.82 -9.88 51.38
N GLY A 642 33.95 -10.51 50.22
CA GLY A 642 34.30 -11.94 50.10
C GLY A 642 35.73 -12.11 49.67
N ASN A 643 35.99 -12.93 48.66
CA ASN A 643 37.30 -13.32 48.20
C ASN A 643 37.75 -12.47 46.99
N LEU A 644 39.01 -12.06 47.00
CA LEU A 644 39.69 -11.48 45.79
C LEU A 644 40.66 -12.53 45.27
N THR A 645 40.45 -13.00 44.04
CA THR A 645 41.31 -14.03 43.41
C THR A 645 41.97 -13.46 42.14
N ALA A 646 43.26 -13.61 42.03
CA ALA A 646 44.01 -13.24 40.81
C ALA A 646 44.67 -14.50 40.24
N LEU A 647 44.32 -14.93 39.02
CA LEU A 647 44.88 -16.08 38.31
C LEU A 647 45.58 -15.63 37.06
N ALA A 648 46.76 -16.11 36.81
CA ALA A 648 47.55 -15.85 35.63
C ALA A 648 48.09 -17.16 35.04
N GLY A 649 47.93 -17.37 33.73
CA GLY A 649 48.43 -18.54 33.02
C GLY A 649 49.95 -18.59 32.94
N GLU A 650 50.61 -17.44 32.83
CA GLU A 650 52.07 -17.35 32.72
C GLU A 650 52.69 -16.63 33.91
N LYS A 651 52.45 -15.34 34.05
CA LYS A 651 53.16 -14.48 35.00
C LYS A 651 52.19 -13.52 35.71
N LEU A 652 52.41 -13.34 36.99
CA LEU A 652 51.82 -12.29 37.79
C LEU A 652 52.90 -11.35 38.29
N GLY A 653 52.84 -10.06 37.97
CA GLY A 653 53.76 -9.05 38.42
C GLY A 653 53.10 -7.98 39.26
N LEU A 654 53.75 -7.63 40.37
CA LEU A 654 53.42 -6.46 41.21
C LEU A 654 54.64 -5.55 41.29
N PHE A 655 54.51 -4.35 40.82
CA PHE A 655 55.61 -3.37 40.78
C PHE A 655 55.15 -2.00 41.33
N ALA A 656 55.85 -1.50 42.34
CA ALA A 656 55.71 -0.16 42.85
C ALA A 656 56.99 0.63 42.58
N ARG A 657 56.91 1.67 41.74
CA ARG A 657 58.04 2.49 41.38
C ARG A 657 58.68 3.23 42.59
N SER A 658 57.85 3.76 43.42
CA SER A 658 58.24 4.46 44.66
C SER A 658 57.17 4.16 45.72
N GLY A 659 57.63 3.92 46.92
CA GLY A 659 56.77 3.58 48.00
C GLY A 659 56.79 2.08 48.37
N GLN A 660 55.92 1.67 49.24
CA GLN A 660 55.88 0.35 49.87
C GLN A 660 54.95 -0.62 49.11
N LEU A 661 55.43 -1.82 48.84
CA LEU A 661 54.59 -2.98 48.56
C LEU A 661 54.30 -3.69 49.88
N SER A 662 53.04 -3.80 50.28
CA SER A 662 52.63 -4.37 51.56
C SER A 662 51.65 -5.52 51.31
N LEU A 663 51.97 -6.71 51.91
CA LEU A 663 51.11 -7.85 52.00
C LEU A 663 50.84 -8.13 53.49
N LYS A 664 49.60 -8.04 53.93
CA LYS A 664 49.21 -8.22 55.32
C LYS A 664 47.95 -9.05 55.41
N SER A 665 47.95 -10.01 56.30
CA SER A 665 46.74 -10.75 56.72
C SER A 665 46.40 -10.35 58.15
N GLY A 666 45.15 -10.06 58.42
CA GLY A 666 44.66 -9.73 59.79
C GLY A 666 44.65 -10.95 60.72
N GLU A 667 44.06 -12.00 60.29
CA GLU A 667 43.86 -13.22 61.14
C GLU A 667 44.36 -14.52 60.52
N GLY A 668 44.47 -14.60 59.19
CA GLY A 668 44.88 -15.83 58.49
C GLY A 668 46.38 -15.86 58.17
N ALA A 669 46.87 -17.03 57.76
CA ALA A 669 48.24 -17.24 57.31
C ALA A 669 48.55 -16.51 55.96
N ILE A 670 49.79 -16.10 55.75
CA ILE A 670 50.27 -15.70 54.44
C ILE A 670 51.16 -16.84 53.94
N ASP A 671 50.66 -17.54 52.90
CA ASP A 671 51.40 -18.63 52.25
C ASP A 671 52.06 -18.10 50.94
N VAL A 672 53.37 -18.31 50.87
CA VAL A 672 54.14 -17.98 49.66
C VAL A 672 54.87 -19.23 49.19
N GLN A 673 54.50 -19.81 48.09
CA GLN A 673 55.00 -21.07 47.56
C GLN A 673 55.51 -20.96 46.14
N ALA A 674 56.62 -21.64 45.86
CA ALA A 674 57.11 -21.89 44.52
C ALA A 674 57.16 -23.42 44.31
N GLN A 675 56.17 -24.02 43.63
CA GLN A 675 55.95 -25.46 43.56
C GLN A 675 57.02 -26.19 42.77
N ASN A 676 57.53 -25.70 41.66
CA ASN A 676 58.53 -26.31 40.79
C ASN A 676 59.76 -25.43 40.50
N ALA A 677 59.88 -24.35 41.21
CA ALA A 677 60.92 -23.35 41.00
C ALA A 677 61.50 -22.85 42.35
N SER A 678 62.36 -21.87 42.30
CA SER A 678 63.00 -21.26 43.48
C SER A 678 62.17 -20.03 43.94
N LEU A 679 61.96 -19.96 45.26
CA LEU A 679 61.58 -18.72 45.92
C LEU A 679 62.85 -17.88 46.17
N ARG A 680 62.92 -16.65 45.72
CA ARG A 680 64.01 -15.72 45.90
C ARG A 680 63.54 -14.44 46.57
N LEU A 681 64.19 -14.09 47.68
CA LEU A 681 63.96 -12.86 48.41
C LEU A 681 65.25 -12.00 48.39
N PHE A 682 65.18 -10.79 47.86
CA PHE A 682 66.32 -9.89 47.78
C PHE A 682 66.00 -8.56 48.41
N ALA A 683 66.92 -7.98 49.11
CA ALA A 683 66.88 -6.62 49.59
C ALA A 683 68.27 -5.97 49.48
N GLU A 684 68.37 -4.83 48.89
CA GLU A 684 69.64 -4.09 48.76
C GLU A 684 70.24 -3.73 50.11
N LYS A 685 69.39 -3.32 51.06
CA LYS A 685 69.89 -2.82 52.34
C LYS A 685 69.76 -3.88 53.44
N LYS A 686 68.58 -4.35 53.74
CA LYS A 686 68.33 -5.26 54.85
C LYS A 686 67.12 -6.10 54.60
N LEU A 687 67.27 -7.42 54.76
CA LEU A 687 66.17 -8.35 54.88
C LEU A 687 66.01 -8.70 56.36
N THR A 688 64.82 -8.48 56.94
CA THR A 688 64.48 -8.79 58.30
C THR A 688 63.38 -9.84 58.32
N LEU A 689 63.66 -11.00 59.01
CA LEU A 689 62.66 -11.99 59.30
C LEU A 689 62.50 -12.06 60.86
N SER A 690 61.30 -11.83 61.32
CA SER A 690 61.06 -11.85 62.74
C SER A 690 59.68 -12.49 63.06
N SER A 691 59.57 -13.18 64.11
CA SER A 691 58.34 -13.77 64.62
C SER A 691 58.24 -13.54 66.13
N ALA A 692 57.02 -13.39 66.61
CA ALA A 692 56.76 -13.29 68.06
C ALA A 692 56.90 -14.65 68.77
N SER A 693 56.83 -15.73 68.00
CA SER A 693 56.98 -17.08 68.47
C SER A 693 58.24 -17.73 67.87
N ASP A 694 58.11 -18.59 66.88
CA ASP A 694 59.16 -19.37 66.32
C ASP A 694 59.53 -19.04 64.90
N ILE A 695 60.75 -19.18 64.51
CA ILE A 695 61.21 -19.17 63.11
C ILE A 695 61.80 -20.52 62.84
N SER A 696 61.21 -21.25 61.86
CA SER A 696 61.70 -22.55 61.41
C SER A 696 62.28 -22.47 60.03
N PHE A 697 63.50 -22.97 59.85
CA PHE A 697 64.13 -23.19 58.55
C PHE A 697 64.35 -24.67 58.35
N ALA A 698 63.68 -25.27 57.40
CA ALA A 698 63.81 -26.67 57.06
C ALA A 698 64.25 -26.84 55.59
N GLY A 699 65.23 -27.67 55.35
CA GLY A 699 65.70 -27.97 54.01
C GLY A 699 66.00 -29.47 53.88
N LYS A 700 65.38 -30.16 52.92
CA LYS A 700 65.55 -31.56 52.65
C LYS A 700 66.99 -31.94 52.33
N LYS A 701 67.75 -31.12 51.66
CA LYS A 701 69.12 -31.36 51.24
C LYS A 701 70.13 -30.57 52.08
N ARG A 702 69.98 -29.32 52.21
CA ARG A 702 70.92 -28.43 52.82
C ARG A 702 70.36 -27.10 53.21
N ILE A 703 70.78 -26.57 54.35
CA ILE A 703 70.58 -25.16 54.71
C ILE A 703 71.98 -24.52 54.79
N THR A 704 72.19 -23.39 54.13
CA THR A 704 73.48 -22.66 54.23
C THR A 704 73.17 -21.22 54.58
N LEU A 705 73.72 -20.70 55.65
CA LEU A 705 73.69 -19.30 56.05
C LEU A 705 75.08 -18.71 55.84
N ILE A 706 75.16 -17.65 55.06
CA ILE A 706 76.47 -17.02 54.73
C ILE A 706 76.36 -15.56 55.13
N GLY A 707 77.39 -15.07 55.79
CA GLY A 707 77.55 -13.67 56.13
C GLY A 707 79.00 -13.22 56.21
N GLY A 708 79.41 -12.21 55.45
CA GLY A 708 80.77 -11.65 55.48
C GLY A 708 81.89 -12.71 55.25
N GLY A 709 81.60 -13.71 54.36
CA GLY A 709 82.59 -14.77 54.08
C GLY A 709 82.55 -15.93 55.03
N SER A 710 81.91 -15.86 56.20
CA SER A 710 81.66 -16.95 57.11
C SER A 710 80.38 -17.65 56.84
N TYR A 711 80.23 -18.93 57.02
CA TYR A 711 79.04 -19.69 56.77
C TYR A 711 78.65 -20.74 57.83
N LEU A 712 77.45 -21.02 57.99
CA LEU A 712 76.86 -22.19 58.67
C LEU A 712 76.15 -23.06 57.65
N ARG A 713 76.57 -24.35 57.59
CA ARG A 713 75.94 -25.31 56.65
C ARG A 713 75.44 -26.49 57.45
N LEU A 714 74.18 -26.79 57.30
CA LEU A 714 73.49 -27.97 57.81
C LEU A 714 73.22 -28.88 56.64
N GLU A 715 73.79 -30.10 56.68
CA GLU A 715 73.70 -31.07 55.58
C GLU A 715 73.55 -32.45 56.19
N ALA A 716 73.09 -33.48 55.49
CA ALA A 716 72.76 -34.79 56.05
C ALA A 716 73.87 -35.30 56.89
N GLY A 717 73.59 -35.45 58.21
CA GLY A 717 74.53 -35.99 59.27
C GLY A 717 75.70 -35.04 59.61
N LYS A 718 75.76 -33.82 59.05
CA LYS A 718 76.92 -32.92 59.28
C LYS A 718 76.47 -31.45 59.51
N VAL A 719 77.08 -30.93 60.57
CA VAL A 719 77.02 -29.45 60.79
C VAL A 719 78.49 -28.91 60.60
N GLU A 720 78.57 -27.92 59.67
CA GLU A 720 79.83 -27.34 59.32
C GLU A 720 79.82 -25.83 59.54
N TYR A 721 80.85 -25.34 60.21
CA TYR A 721 81.12 -23.92 60.38
C TYR A 721 82.41 -23.61 59.68
N GLY A 722 82.37 -22.60 58.80
CA GLY A 722 83.49 -22.11 58.06
C GLY A 722 83.68 -20.64 58.29
N THR A 723 84.96 -20.24 58.55
CA THR A 723 85.36 -18.84 58.65
C THR A 723 86.77 -18.68 58.24
N THR A 724 87.17 -17.57 57.64
CA THR A 724 88.54 -17.21 57.32
C THR A 724 89.25 -16.55 58.48
N ALA A 725 88.54 -16.17 59.53
CA ALA A 725 89.07 -15.52 60.73
C ALA A 725 88.78 -16.39 62.01
N SER A 726 88.55 -15.82 63.09
CA SER A 726 88.36 -16.52 64.40
C SER A 726 86.88 -16.98 64.58
N TYR A 727 86.68 -18.20 65.09
CA TYR A 727 85.41 -18.70 65.52
C TYR A 727 85.22 -18.49 67.04
N MET A 728 84.31 -17.71 67.48
CA MET A 728 84.10 -17.44 68.89
C MET A 728 82.78 -17.99 69.29
N ARG A 729 82.74 -18.90 70.28
CA ARG A 729 81.59 -19.54 70.88
C ARG A 729 81.45 -19.05 72.30
N LYS A 730 80.46 -18.25 72.61
CA LYS A 730 80.16 -17.83 74.01
C LYS A 730 78.97 -18.68 74.53
N VAL A 731 79.32 -19.57 75.43
CA VAL A 731 78.34 -20.46 76.03
C VAL A 731 78.55 -20.59 77.56
N LYS A 732 77.50 -20.76 78.38
CA LYS A 732 77.66 -20.97 79.78
C LYS A 732 78.07 -22.40 80.11
N ARG A 733 77.66 -23.39 79.34
CA ARG A 733 78.07 -24.83 79.47
C ARG A 733 77.92 -25.51 78.14
N THR A 734 78.79 -26.36 77.75
CA THR A 734 78.73 -27.30 76.67
C THR A 734 78.51 -28.71 77.11
N MET A 735 77.60 -29.38 76.60
CA MET A 735 77.30 -30.82 76.93
C MET A 735 77.31 -31.57 75.58
N ALA A 736 77.89 -32.69 75.53
CA ALA A 736 77.77 -33.69 74.51
C ALA A 736 76.76 -34.72 74.90
N ALA A 737 75.72 -34.85 74.05
CA ALA A 737 74.64 -35.84 74.25
C ALA A 737 74.75 -36.86 73.12
N SER A 738 74.02 -37.99 73.27
CA SER A 738 73.94 -38.96 72.17
C SER A 738 73.33 -38.41 70.88
N ALA A 739 73.60 -38.98 69.77
CA ALA A 739 73.07 -38.54 68.44
C ALA A 739 71.56 -38.55 68.41
N SER A 740 70.98 -37.40 67.99
CA SER A 740 69.60 -37.29 67.87
C SER A 740 69.32 -36.54 66.57
N ALA A 741 68.39 -36.95 65.78
CA ALA A 741 67.91 -36.26 64.56
C ALA A 741 66.47 -35.82 64.68
N LYS A 742 66.18 -34.57 64.25
CA LYS A 742 64.80 -34.12 64.00
C LYS A 742 64.51 -34.30 62.55
N PRO A 743 63.50 -35.07 62.16
CA PRO A 743 63.10 -35.13 60.76
C PRO A 743 62.67 -33.79 60.29
N ALA A 744 63.09 -33.37 59.09
CA ALA A 744 62.56 -32.25 58.45
C ALA A 744 61.14 -32.58 57.86
N GLU A 745 60.12 -32.01 58.40
CA GLU A 745 58.81 -32.12 57.81
C GLU A 745 58.85 -31.50 56.38
N ALA A 746 58.68 -32.38 55.40
CA ALA A 746 58.61 -31.93 54.01
C ALA A 746 57.22 -31.60 53.69
N VAL A 747 56.97 -30.37 53.39
CA VAL A 747 55.66 -29.91 52.79
C VAL A 747 55.50 -30.61 51.45
N SER A 748 54.43 -31.43 51.37
CA SER A 748 54.09 -32.08 50.12
C SER A 748 53.30 -31.05 49.29
N LEU A 749 53.94 -30.55 48.19
CA LEU A 749 53.28 -29.66 47.28
C LEU A 749 52.48 -30.43 46.23
N PRO A 750 51.28 -29.96 45.82
CA PRO A 750 50.51 -30.65 44.80
C PRO A 750 51.26 -30.70 43.46
N PRO A 751 50.97 -31.71 42.60
CA PRO A 751 51.59 -31.78 41.26
C PRO A 751 51.15 -30.59 40.39
N PRO A 752 51.98 -30.18 39.37
CA PRO A 752 51.63 -29.09 38.51
C PRO A 752 50.35 -29.38 37.76
N ALA A 753 49.42 -28.43 37.75
CA ALA A 753 48.23 -28.52 36.94
C ALA A 753 48.59 -28.37 35.44
N THR A 754 48.31 -29.38 34.66
CA THR A 754 48.40 -29.27 33.18
C THR A 754 47.14 -28.60 32.68
N MET A 755 47.21 -27.36 32.24
CA MET A 755 46.12 -26.77 31.48
C MET A 755 46.07 -27.47 30.11
N ARG A 756 44.86 -27.94 29.73
CA ARG A 756 44.60 -28.29 28.33
C ARG A 756 44.80 -27.03 27.52
N GLU A 757 45.63 -27.08 26.48
CA GLU A 757 45.66 -26.00 25.50
C GLU A 757 44.25 -25.79 24.94
N PHE A 758 43.74 -24.59 25.16
CA PHE A 758 42.50 -24.16 24.56
C PHE A 758 42.86 -23.69 23.14
N ASN A 759 42.48 -24.49 22.15
CA ASN A 759 42.64 -24.08 20.75
C ASN A 759 41.41 -23.24 20.30
N PRO A 760 41.56 -21.95 20.13
CA PRO A 760 40.45 -21.09 19.71
C PRO A 760 39.97 -21.40 18.28
N GLU A 761 40.68 -22.14 17.47
CA GLU A 761 40.28 -22.56 16.13
C GLU A 761 39.21 -23.65 16.11
N THR A 762 38.87 -24.27 17.24
CA THR A 762 37.79 -25.25 17.32
C THR A 762 36.41 -24.65 17.59
N LEU A 763 36.33 -23.37 17.86
CA LEU A 763 35.08 -22.63 17.88
C LEU A 763 34.67 -22.30 16.45
N THR A 764 33.96 -23.18 15.80
CA THR A 764 33.20 -22.80 14.60
C THR A 764 32.29 -21.62 14.96
N PRO A 765 32.46 -20.47 14.33
CA PRO A 765 31.54 -19.37 14.54
C PRO A 765 30.13 -19.85 14.18
N TRP A 766 29.21 -19.73 15.11
CA TRP A 766 27.81 -19.95 14.86
C TRP A 766 27.31 -18.86 13.94
N VAL A 767 27.58 -18.98 12.66
CA VAL A 767 26.94 -18.15 11.65
C VAL A 767 25.57 -18.81 11.42
N THR A 768 24.58 -18.38 12.15
CA THR A 768 23.20 -18.70 11.80
C THR A 768 22.89 -17.90 10.51
N PRO A 769 22.72 -18.59 9.40
CA PRO A 769 22.35 -17.88 8.19
C PRO A 769 20.95 -17.28 8.37
N VAL A 770 20.87 -15.96 8.27
CA VAL A 770 19.60 -15.25 8.33
C VAL A 770 18.89 -15.42 7.00
N TYR A 771 17.72 -16.01 7.06
CA TYR A 771 16.86 -16.18 5.90
C TYR A 771 15.86 -15.05 5.89
N ALA A 772 15.96 -14.16 4.94
CA ALA A 772 14.89 -13.23 4.67
C ALA A 772 13.81 -13.91 3.84
N LYS A 773 12.59 -13.58 4.07
CA LYS A 773 11.42 -14.03 3.35
C LYS A 773 11.04 -12.98 2.31
N SER A 774 10.50 -13.42 1.21
CA SER A 774 10.05 -12.53 0.14
C SER A 774 8.61 -12.12 0.36
N CYS A 775 8.31 -10.89 0.07
CA CYS A 775 6.96 -10.34 0.09
C CYS A 775 6.44 -10.02 -1.32
N LEU A 776 6.90 -10.74 -2.30
CA LEU A 776 6.53 -10.45 -3.70
C LEU A 776 5.10 -10.80 -4.05
N LYS A 777 4.50 -11.72 -3.33
CA LYS A 777 3.12 -12.13 -3.60
C LYS A 777 2.45 -12.58 -2.31
N GLU A 778 1.20 -12.20 -2.15
CA GLU A 778 0.19 -12.84 -1.36
C GLU A 778 0.15 -12.72 0.17
N LYS A 779 -0.97 -13.20 0.68
CA LYS A 779 -1.38 -13.18 2.08
C LYS A 779 -0.35 -13.82 3.00
N GLY A 780 -0.03 -13.13 4.06
CA GLY A 780 0.93 -13.58 5.07
C GLY A 780 2.36 -13.13 4.82
N CYS A 781 2.62 -12.45 3.72
CA CYS A 781 3.89 -11.79 3.50
C CYS A 781 4.01 -10.56 4.40
N THR A 782 5.11 -10.42 5.09
CA THR A 782 5.41 -9.28 5.94
C THR A 782 6.80 -8.75 5.65
N ASP A 783 6.98 -7.46 5.81
CA ASP A 783 8.28 -6.81 5.64
C ASP A 783 9.32 -7.33 6.64
N ALA A 784 8.88 -7.87 7.76
CA ALA A 784 9.72 -8.55 8.72
C ALA A 784 10.18 -9.95 8.27
N GLY A 785 9.73 -10.43 7.13
CA GLY A 785 10.09 -11.74 6.60
C GLY A 785 9.58 -12.91 7.46
N THR A 786 8.43 -12.77 8.08
CA THR A 786 7.84 -13.77 8.96
C THR A 786 7.09 -14.87 8.23
N ALA A 787 6.67 -14.65 7.00
CA ALA A 787 6.04 -15.65 6.15
C ALA A 787 7.04 -16.27 5.17
N GLU A 788 6.91 -17.55 4.91
CA GLU A 788 7.69 -18.27 3.91
C GLU A 788 6.90 -18.31 2.61
N GLU A 789 7.57 -17.96 1.53
CA GLU A 789 6.98 -18.04 0.21
C GLU A 789 7.48 -19.29 -0.52
N PRO A 790 6.61 -20.05 -1.16
CA PRO A 790 7.01 -21.10 -2.06
C PRO A 790 7.88 -20.57 -3.20
N VAL A 791 8.80 -21.38 -3.66
CA VAL A 791 9.66 -21.01 -4.79
C VAL A 791 8.83 -20.68 -6.03
N ASP A 792 7.69 -21.33 -6.19
CA ASP A 792 6.79 -21.17 -7.32
C ASP A 792 6.09 -19.81 -7.38
N ASN A 793 6.05 -19.06 -6.27
CA ASN A 793 5.52 -17.69 -6.25
C ASN A 793 6.33 -16.71 -7.09
N PHE A 794 7.50 -17.11 -7.53
CA PHE A 794 8.35 -16.32 -8.41
C PHE A 794 8.16 -16.68 -9.90
N GLY A 795 7.09 -17.38 -10.22
CA GLY A 795 6.77 -17.78 -11.58
C GLY A 795 7.57 -19.02 -12.03
N GLN A 796 7.78 -19.16 -13.32
CA GLN A 796 8.59 -20.26 -13.86
C GLN A 796 10.07 -20.01 -13.62
N MET A 797 10.54 -20.35 -12.44
CA MET A 797 11.95 -20.24 -12.09
C MET A 797 12.67 -21.52 -12.49
N THR A 798 13.68 -21.37 -13.32
CA THR A 798 14.65 -22.41 -13.53
C THR A 798 15.81 -22.20 -12.60
N ILE A 799 15.93 -23.03 -11.60
CA ILE A 799 17.12 -23.00 -10.77
C ILE A 799 18.25 -23.57 -11.57
N PHE A 800 19.19 -22.75 -11.76
CA PHE A 800 20.33 -23.12 -12.52
C PHE A 800 21.59 -22.85 -11.70
N ALA A 801 22.02 -23.87 -10.99
CA ALA A 801 23.42 -24.04 -10.69
C ALA A 801 23.90 -25.13 -11.60
N GLN A 802 24.61 -24.75 -12.64
CA GLN A 802 25.38 -25.78 -13.28
C GLN A 802 26.37 -26.32 -12.28
N PRO A 803 26.44 -27.61 -12.11
CA PRO A 803 27.58 -28.19 -11.48
C PRO A 803 28.80 -27.69 -12.27
N VAL A 804 29.68 -27.08 -11.59
CA VAL A 804 30.97 -26.80 -12.18
C VAL A 804 31.55 -28.18 -12.45
N GLU A 805 31.74 -28.54 -13.70
CA GLU A 805 32.48 -29.74 -14.03
C GLU A 805 33.85 -29.66 -13.38
N ASP A 806 34.06 -30.54 -12.44
CA ASP A 806 35.17 -30.52 -11.50
C ASP A 806 36.46 -31.08 -12.07
N ASP A 807 36.67 -31.01 -13.36
CA ASP A 807 37.89 -31.53 -13.98
C ASP A 807 39.17 -30.78 -13.55
N CYS A 808 39.05 -29.70 -12.80
CA CYS A 808 40.22 -28.93 -12.36
C CYS A 808 40.57 -28.98 -10.87
N CYS A 809 39.70 -29.47 -9.98
CA CYS A 809 39.93 -29.32 -8.54
C CYS A 809 39.57 -30.48 -7.63
N GLY A 810 38.93 -31.56 -8.11
CA GLY A 810 38.66 -32.77 -7.32
C GLY A 810 37.65 -32.59 -6.15
N TYR A 811 36.80 -31.60 -6.21
CA TYR A 811 35.87 -31.26 -5.11
C TYR A 811 34.39 -31.57 -5.39
N GLY A 812 34.05 -32.27 -6.45
CA GLY A 812 32.67 -32.53 -6.86
C GLY A 812 31.84 -33.28 -5.78
N HIS A 813 32.48 -34.20 -5.10
CA HIS A 813 31.76 -34.93 -4.03
C HIS A 813 31.57 -34.16 -2.72
N GLN A 814 32.39 -33.15 -2.47
CA GLN A 814 32.25 -32.36 -1.22
C GLN A 814 31.16 -31.29 -1.31
N HIS A 815 30.80 -30.90 -2.52
CA HIS A 815 29.76 -29.87 -2.73
C HIS A 815 28.35 -30.38 -2.42
N GLU A 816 28.02 -31.61 -2.76
CA GLU A 816 26.70 -32.18 -2.47
C GLU A 816 26.45 -32.31 -0.95
N HIS A 817 27.49 -32.73 -0.21
CA HIS A 817 27.40 -32.85 1.26
C HIS A 817 27.29 -31.46 1.96
N ALA A 818 27.92 -30.46 1.41
CA ALA A 818 27.87 -29.11 1.99
C ALA A 818 26.52 -28.43 1.74
N ASP A 819 25.92 -28.68 0.59
CA ASP A 819 24.59 -28.16 0.29
C ASP A 819 23.49 -28.90 1.08
N ASP A 820 23.66 -30.18 1.34
CA ASP A 820 22.78 -30.96 2.22
C ASP A 820 22.84 -30.46 3.67
N GLU A 821 24.01 -30.13 4.20
CA GLU A 821 24.12 -29.50 5.51
C GLU A 821 23.41 -28.15 5.59
N VAL A 822 23.52 -27.35 4.57
CA VAL A 822 22.82 -26.06 4.49
C VAL A 822 21.31 -26.25 4.40
N VAL A 823 20.86 -27.24 3.65
CA VAL A 823 19.44 -27.61 3.59
C VAL A 823 18.94 -28.13 4.92
N GLN A 824 19.73 -28.97 5.60
CA GLN A 824 19.38 -29.46 6.95
C GLN A 824 19.31 -28.34 7.97
N HIS A 825 20.23 -27.39 7.93
CA HIS A 825 20.17 -26.20 8.79
C HIS A 825 18.98 -25.31 8.47
N ALA A 826 18.64 -25.17 7.20
CA ALA A 826 17.45 -24.47 6.79
C ALA A 826 16.16 -25.13 7.29
N GLN A 827 16.09 -26.45 7.18
CA GLN A 827 14.95 -27.20 7.70
C GLN A 827 14.88 -27.17 9.23
N SER A 828 16.02 -27.18 9.92
CA SER A 828 16.03 -27.05 11.39
C SER A 828 15.62 -25.64 11.81
N ALA A 829 15.97 -24.63 11.06
CA ALA A 829 15.49 -23.27 11.30
C ALA A 829 13.98 -23.12 11.08
N LYS A 830 13.40 -23.90 10.15
CA LYS A 830 11.94 -23.95 9.96
C LYS A 830 11.22 -24.56 11.17
N LYS A 831 11.83 -25.51 11.84
CA LYS A 831 11.24 -26.15 13.02
C LYS A 831 11.31 -25.30 14.28
N ARG A 832 12.19 -24.32 14.30
CA ARG A 832 12.22 -23.32 15.37
C ARG A 832 11.42 -22.12 14.88
N LYS A 833 10.23 -21.93 15.39
CA LYS A 833 9.53 -20.67 15.23
C LYS A 833 10.51 -19.58 15.68
N PRO A 834 10.86 -18.64 14.85
CA PRO A 834 11.58 -17.48 15.32
C PRO A 834 10.67 -16.80 16.33
N ASP A 835 11.18 -16.59 17.51
CA ASP A 835 10.52 -15.69 18.45
C ASP A 835 10.26 -14.38 17.72
N ALA A 836 9.09 -13.82 17.95
CA ALA A 836 8.55 -12.66 17.26
C ALA A 836 9.41 -11.37 17.37
N GLY A 837 10.67 -11.48 17.49
CA GLY A 837 11.62 -10.40 17.59
C GLY A 837 13.04 -10.75 17.16
N GLY A 838 13.26 -11.99 16.72
CA GLY A 838 14.63 -12.45 16.57
C GLY A 838 15.18 -12.50 15.17
N ALA A 839 14.35 -12.40 14.20
CA ALA A 839 14.78 -12.57 12.82
C ALA A 839 14.85 -11.23 12.06
N ASN A 840 15.49 -10.30 12.66
CA ASN A 840 15.95 -9.20 11.81
C ASN A 840 17.07 -9.76 10.96
N ALA A 841 16.73 -9.99 9.71
CA ALA A 841 17.74 -10.01 8.71
C ALA A 841 18.62 -8.77 8.95
N PRO A 842 19.92 -8.88 8.88
CA PRO A 842 20.74 -7.70 8.89
C PRO A 842 20.16 -6.78 7.83
N ALA A 843 19.97 -5.55 8.23
CA ALA A 843 19.55 -4.54 7.28
C ALA A 843 20.48 -4.66 6.07
N PRO A 844 19.92 -4.83 4.90
CA PRO A 844 20.74 -4.95 3.74
C PRO A 844 21.58 -3.69 3.64
N ALA A 845 22.81 -3.88 3.37
CA ALA A 845 23.64 -2.78 2.98
C ALA A 845 22.92 -2.12 1.80
N GLN A 846 22.88 -0.84 1.80
CA GLN A 846 22.20 -0.10 0.75
C GLN A 846 22.73 -0.56 -0.61
N ALA A 847 21.84 -1.07 -1.39
CA ALA A 847 22.15 -1.34 -2.77
C ALA A 847 22.67 -0.05 -3.36
N THR A 848 23.93 0.01 -3.48
CA THR A 848 24.53 1.21 -4.05
C THR A 848 24.10 1.32 -5.49
N ALA A 849 24.05 2.48 -5.97
CA ALA A 849 23.69 2.72 -7.36
C ALA A 849 24.65 2.09 -8.38
N ALA A 850 25.70 1.50 -7.91
CA ALA A 850 26.67 0.87 -8.78
C ALA A 850 26.06 -0.12 -9.78
N PRO A 851 25.16 -0.99 -9.38
CA PRO A 851 24.48 -1.84 -10.34
C PRO A 851 23.74 -1.05 -11.39
N LEU A 852 23.15 0.05 -10.99
CA LEU A 852 22.40 0.91 -11.90
C LEU A 852 23.29 1.46 -13.01
N ALA A 853 24.52 1.78 -12.64
CA ALA A 853 25.48 2.28 -13.61
C ALA A 853 25.88 1.25 -14.66
N LEU A 854 25.64 0.00 -14.40
CA LEU A 854 26.09 -1.07 -15.26
C LEU A 854 25.03 -1.54 -16.25
N GLY A 855 23.81 -1.13 -16.05
CA GLY A 855 22.68 -1.53 -16.89
C GLY A 855 22.76 -1.06 -18.33
N ALA A 856 23.48 0.01 -18.59
CA ALA A 856 23.64 0.54 -19.94
C ALA A 856 24.40 -0.37 -20.92
N ALA A 857 25.02 -1.39 -20.38
CA ALA A 857 26.00 -2.12 -21.16
C ALA A 857 25.41 -3.10 -22.15
N THR A 858 24.12 -3.35 -22.20
CA THR A 858 23.70 -4.44 -23.03
C THR A 858 22.37 -4.20 -23.71
N GLY A 859 22.49 -3.94 -24.99
CA GLY A 859 21.35 -4.09 -25.89
C GLY A 859 20.89 -5.53 -26.11
N VAL A 860 21.65 -6.51 -25.63
CA VAL A 860 21.32 -7.93 -25.79
C VAL A 860 20.33 -8.43 -24.74
N MET A 861 20.33 -7.82 -23.57
CA MET A 861 19.44 -8.20 -22.47
C MET A 861 18.30 -7.22 -22.36
N THR A 862 17.25 -7.51 -23.05
CA THR A 862 16.03 -6.69 -23.05
C THR A 862 15.02 -7.12 -21.99
N GLN A 863 15.13 -8.34 -21.51
CA GLN A 863 14.17 -8.90 -20.59
C GLN A 863 14.81 -9.84 -19.58
N VAL A 864 14.42 -9.71 -18.36
CA VAL A 864 14.76 -10.58 -17.25
C VAL A 864 13.49 -11.32 -16.83
N TRP A 865 13.67 -12.55 -16.40
CA TRP A 865 12.56 -13.33 -15.91
C TRP A 865 11.79 -12.60 -14.80
N GLY A 866 10.48 -12.82 -14.70
CA GLY A 866 9.66 -12.20 -13.67
C GLY A 866 9.36 -10.73 -13.94
N GLU A 867 9.16 -10.37 -15.21
CA GLU A 867 8.83 -9.00 -15.64
C GLU A 867 9.93 -7.97 -15.45
N TRP A 868 11.15 -8.44 -15.15
CA TRP A 868 12.29 -7.57 -14.99
C TRP A 868 12.73 -7.01 -16.33
N SER A 869 12.92 -5.73 -16.37
CA SER A 869 13.37 -5.02 -17.56
C SER A 869 14.67 -4.27 -17.30
N LEU A 870 15.56 -4.34 -18.25
CA LEU A 870 16.81 -3.60 -18.21
C LEU A 870 16.69 -2.17 -18.73
N THR A 871 15.54 -1.82 -19.31
CA THR A 871 15.36 -0.54 -20.00
C THR A 871 15.57 0.67 -19.11
N GLY A 872 15.12 0.61 -17.87
CA GLY A 872 15.29 1.72 -16.92
C GLY A 872 16.73 1.95 -16.43
N VAL A 873 17.58 0.95 -16.60
CA VAL A 873 18.95 0.96 -16.04
C VAL A 873 20.01 1.21 -17.11
N LEU A 874 19.66 0.97 -18.36
CA LEU A 874 20.60 1.07 -19.49
C LEU A 874 21.25 2.45 -19.66
N GLY A 875 20.61 3.51 -19.19
CA GLY A 875 21.15 4.88 -19.32
C GLY A 875 22.32 5.22 -18.40
N ALA A 876 22.56 4.45 -17.37
CA ALA A 876 23.51 4.79 -16.32
C ALA A 876 24.89 4.11 -16.40
N ALA A 877 24.99 2.96 -17.05
CA ALA A 877 26.22 2.21 -17.12
C ALA A 877 27.11 2.64 -18.29
N ARG A 878 28.30 3.02 -18.02
CA ARG A 878 29.30 3.37 -19.02
C ARG A 878 30.51 2.45 -18.88
N GLY A 879 30.87 1.80 -19.95
CA GLY A 879 32.20 1.28 -20.13
C GLY A 879 32.52 -0.20 -19.89
N ILE A 880 31.59 -1.01 -19.38
CA ILE A 880 31.84 -2.44 -19.16
C ILE A 880 30.61 -3.25 -19.52
N PRO A 881 30.50 -3.73 -20.74
CA PRO A 881 29.26 -4.29 -21.28
C PRO A 881 28.66 -5.43 -20.45
N TYR A 882 29.39 -6.43 -20.12
CA TYR A 882 28.88 -7.62 -19.43
C TYR A 882 28.61 -7.41 -17.94
N VAL A 883 29.45 -6.63 -17.28
CA VAL A 883 29.26 -6.31 -15.86
C VAL A 883 28.04 -5.45 -15.70
N GLY A 884 27.86 -4.47 -16.57
CA GLY A 884 26.68 -3.62 -16.54
C GLY A 884 25.39 -4.39 -16.70
N ALA A 885 25.35 -5.28 -17.66
CA ALA A 885 24.20 -6.13 -17.87
C ALA A 885 23.87 -7.04 -16.70
N MET A 886 24.91 -7.62 -16.12
CA MET A 886 24.72 -8.49 -14.96
C MET A 886 24.21 -7.74 -13.77
N MET A 887 24.80 -6.59 -13.50
CA MET A 887 24.37 -5.77 -12.37
C MET A 887 22.99 -5.16 -12.60
N SER A 888 22.65 -4.85 -13.83
CA SER A 888 21.28 -4.45 -14.17
C SER A 888 20.26 -5.57 -13.96
N ALA A 889 20.64 -6.80 -14.29
CA ALA A 889 19.80 -7.95 -14.03
C ALA A 889 19.64 -8.28 -12.55
N LEU A 890 20.52 -7.78 -11.71
CA LEU A 890 20.43 -7.90 -10.26
C LEU A 890 19.51 -6.85 -9.63
N TYR A 891 19.28 -5.75 -10.31
CA TYR A 891 18.39 -4.71 -9.85
C TYR A 891 16.96 -4.98 -10.36
N VAL A 892 16.09 -5.26 -9.44
CA VAL A 892 14.68 -5.47 -9.70
C VAL A 892 13.90 -4.57 -8.79
N PRO A 893 13.29 -3.52 -9.32
CA PRO A 893 12.50 -2.59 -8.50
C PRO A 893 11.39 -3.27 -7.71
N SER A 894 10.76 -4.27 -8.32
CA SER A 894 9.65 -5.01 -7.72
C SER A 894 10.05 -6.24 -6.90
N ALA A 895 11.29 -6.69 -7.01
CA ALA A 895 11.75 -7.83 -6.23
C ALA A 895 11.91 -7.46 -4.76
N GLY A 896 11.00 -7.88 -3.94
CA GLY A 896 10.96 -7.54 -2.53
C GLY A 896 10.22 -6.25 -2.24
N GLU A 897 9.38 -5.78 -3.14
CA GLU A 897 8.39 -4.77 -2.81
C GLU A 897 7.52 -5.26 -1.68
N GLY A 898 7.34 -4.40 -0.66
CA GLY A 898 6.74 -4.81 0.60
C GLY A 898 7.74 -5.37 1.61
N SER A 899 8.85 -5.95 1.15
CA SER A 899 10.04 -6.11 1.96
C SER A 899 11.07 -5.13 1.41
N ASP A 900 11.18 -4.01 2.04
CA ASP A 900 12.11 -2.96 1.63
C ASP A 900 13.56 -3.45 1.56
N ARG A 901 13.80 -4.72 1.93
CA ARG A 901 15.14 -5.26 2.01
C ARG A 901 15.23 -6.76 1.82
N VAL A 902 15.75 -7.17 0.73
CA VAL A 902 16.05 -8.56 0.44
C VAL A 902 17.47 -8.86 0.88
N PRO A 903 17.71 -9.54 2.02
CA PRO A 903 19.04 -9.96 2.40
C PRO A 903 19.64 -10.84 1.30
N GLY A 904 20.89 -10.67 1.02
CA GLY A 904 21.52 -11.30 -0.12
C GLY A 904 21.46 -10.49 -1.39
N ARG A 905 20.47 -9.62 -1.55
CA ARG A 905 20.51 -8.60 -2.59
C ARG A 905 21.62 -7.61 -2.33
N ASP A 906 21.72 -7.16 -1.09
CA ASP A 906 22.73 -6.17 -0.70
C ASP A 906 24.13 -6.78 -0.59
N GLU A 907 24.25 -8.01 -0.16
CA GLU A 907 25.50 -8.76 -0.27
C GLU A 907 25.96 -8.88 -1.72
N PHE A 908 25.01 -8.91 -2.63
CA PHE A 908 25.30 -8.97 -4.05
C PHE A 908 25.73 -7.62 -4.63
N TRP A 909 25.36 -6.54 -3.98
CA TRP A 909 25.61 -5.18 -4.44
C TRP A 909 26.99 -4.64 -4.07
N TYR A 910 27.66 -5.27 -3.13
CA TYR A 910 29.04 -4.90 -2.76
C TYR A 910 30.04 -5.58 -3.69
N GLU A 911 30.35 -4.92 -4.76
CA GLU A 911 31.30 -5.40 -5.75
C GLU A 911 32.64 -5.79 -5.12
N GLU A 912 33.17 -5.00 -4.22
CA GLU A 912 34.44 -5.27 -3.57
C GLU A 912 34.41 -6.48 -2.65
N GLU A 913 33.32 -6.70 -1.93
CA GLU A 913 33.14 -7.88 -1.08
C GLU A 913 33.05 -9.16 -1.91
N LEU A 914 32.30 -9.12 -2.98
CA LEU A 914 32.21 -10.24 -3.92
C LEU A 914 33.53 -10.51 -4.59
N ARG A 915 34.29 -9.45 -4.91
CA ARG A 915 35.59 -9.56 -5.47
C ARG A 915 36.58 -10.19 -4.49
N GLN A 916 36.57 -9.82 -3.23
CA GLN A 916 37.37 -10.43 -2.18
C GLN A 916 37.05 -11.92 -2.00
N LYS A 917 35.78 -12.25 -1.97
CA LYS A 917 35.32 -13.66 -1.96
C LYS A 917 35.79 -14.41 -3.21
N ALA A 918 35.78 -13.78 -4.37
CA ALA A 918 36.33 -14.36 -5.60
C ALA A 918 37.83 -14.60 -5.53
N LEU A 919 38.58 -13.63 -5.03
CA LEU A 919 40.06 -13.71 -4.92
C LEU A 919 40.48 -14.78 -3.91
N THR A 920 39.77 -14.95 -2.84
CA THR A 920 40.05 -15.96 -1.79
C THR A 920 39.47 -17.35 -2.11
N GLY A 921 38.68 -17.52 -3.18
CA GLY A 921 38.01 -18.74 -3.50
C GLY A 921 36.84 -19.07 -2.55
N ALA A 922 36.43 -18.10 -1.76
CA ALA A 922 35.35 -18.29 -0.80
C ALA A 922 33.95 -18.40 -1.49
N LYS A 923 33.03 -19.06 -0.83
CA LYS A 923 31.65 -19.21 -1.32
C LYS A 923 30.80 -18.03 -0.87
N ALA A 924 30.05 -17.44 -1.79
CA ALA A 924 29.07 -16.42 -1.48
C ALA A 924 27.67 -17.03 -1.34
N THR A 925 26.92 -16.57 -0.38
CA THR A 925 25.52 -16.96 -0.18
C THR A 925 24.64 -15.79 -0.57
N THR A 926 23.79 -15.99 -1.56
CA THR A 926 22.84 -14.98 -2.02
C THR A 926 21.42 -15.48 -1.97
N ARG A 927 20.48 -14.60 -1.85
CA ARG A 927 19.06 -14.93 -1.91
C ARG A 927 18.53 -15.06 -3.32
N VAL A 928 18.98 -14.20 -4.20
CA VAL A 928 18.61 -14.20 -5.60
C VAL A 928 19.83 -14.57 -6.40
N ARG A 929 19.68 -15.50 -7.28
CA ARG A 929 20.71 -15.96 -8.20
C ARG A 929 20.28 -15.72 -9.60
N PHE A 930 21.26 -15.33 -10.42
CA PHE A 930 21.03 -15.06 -11.82
C PHE A 930 21.92 -15.96 -12.67
N PHE A 931 21.37 -16.35 -13.82
CA PHE A 931 22.13 -17.11 -14.79
C PHE A 931 21.68 -16.76 -16.20
N TRP A 932 22.55 -17.00 -17.15
CA TRP A 932 22.29 -16.78 -18.54
C TRP A 932 21.72 -18.05 -19.16
N ARG A 933 20.72 -17.88 -20.00
CA ARG A 933 20.16 -18.95 -20.79
C ARG A 933 19.76 -18.41 -22.16
N GLN A 934 19.97 -19.20 -23.22
CA GLN A 934 19.43 -18.88 -24.52
C GLN A 934 17.93 -19.18 -24.54
N ASP A 935 17.16 -18.24 -25.08
CA ASP A 935 15.75 -18.47 -25.39
C ASP A 935 15.62 -19.32 -26.67
N GLU A 936 14.39 -19.66 -27.01
CA GLU A 936 14.07 -20.44 -28.20
C GLU A 936 14.48 -19.75 -29.52
N GLN A 937 14.76 -18.46 -29.48
CA GLN A 937 15.20 -17.64 -30.61
C GLN A 937 16.72 -17.43 -30.63
N GLY A 938 17.46 -18.04 -29.71
CA GLY A 938 18.91 -17.96 -29.64
C GLY A 938 19.48 -16.75 -28.92
N ASN A 939 18.64 -15.86 -28.35
CA ASN A 939 19.10 -14.71 -27.60
C ASN A 939 19.47 -15.10 -26.17
N MET A 940 20.54 -14.52 -25.66
CA MET A 940 20.94 -14.69 -24.27
C MET A 940 20.07 -13.85 -23.35
N ARG A 941 19.39 -14.49 -22.41
CA ARG A 941 18.57 -13.84 -21.40
C ARG A 941 19.07 -14.14 -20.00
N VAL A 942 18.85 -13.23 -19.07
CA VAL A 942 19.12 -13.42 -17.66
C VAL A 942 17.88 -13.89 -16.94
N TYR A 943 18.02 -14.98 -16.22
CA TYR A 943 16.98 -15.54 -15.37
C TYR A 943 17.36 -15.37 -13.91
N GLY A 944 16.43 -14.93 -13.10
CA GLY A 944 16.58 -14.83 -11.66
C GLY A 944 15.90 -15.98 -10.95
N VAL A 945 16.58 -16.53 -9.96
CA VAL A 945 16.01 -17.53 -9.07
C VAL A 945 16.13 -17.01 -7.65
N HIS A 946 14.99 -16.90 -6.99
CA HIS A 946 14.98 -16.53 -5.59
C HIS A 946 15.28 -17.77 -4.72
N THR A 947 16.29 -17.65 -3.85
CA THR A 947 16.75 -18.74 -2.99
C THR A 947 16.29 -18.60 -1.53
N GLY A 948 15.45 -17.61 -1.25
CA GLY A 948 14.86 -17.42 0.07
C GLY A 948 13.74 -18.41 0.35
N GLY A 949 13.51 -18.73 1.58
CA GLY A 949 12.42 -19.62 1.97
C GLY A 949 12.80 -21.07 2.18
N GLY A 950 14.03 -21.40 2.28
CA GLY A 950 14.50 -22.60 2.98
C GLY A 950 14.74 -23.84 2.15
N GLU A 951 14.32 -23.94 0.91
CA GLU A 951 14.47 -25.23 0.21
C GLU A 951 15.64 -25.31 -0.75
N ARG A 952 16.21 -24.21 -1.18
CA ARG A 952 17.31 -24.27 -2.17
C ARG A 952 18.33 -23.16 -1.96
N ARG A 953 19.09 -23.28 -0.92
CA ARG A 953 20.31 -22.54 -0.80
C ARG A 953 21.40 -23.27 -1.53
N MET A 954 21.88 -22.68 -2.55
CA MET A 954 23.08 -23.17 -3.20
C MET A 954 24.26 -22.28 -2.81
N LYS A 955 25.38 -22.89 -2.45
CA LYS A 955 26.64 -22.20 -2.33
C LYS A 955 27.19 -21.98 -3.72
N VAL A 956 27.46 -20.76 -4.10
CA VAL A 956 28.08 -20.44 -5.38
C VAL A 956 29.58 -20.44 -5.20
N SER A 957 30.28 -21.26 -5.93
CA SER A 957 31.73 -21.17 -5.99
C SER A 957 32.13 -19.99 -6.86
N VAL A 958 32.96 -19.13 -6.33
CA VAL A 958 33.55 -18.05 -7.09
C VAL A 958 34.87 -18.54 -7.67
N ARG A 959 34.95 -18.61 -8.99
CA ARG A 959 36.21 -19.01 -9.64
C ARG A 959 37.07 -17.81 -9.93
N GLN A 960 38.35 -17.96 -9.68
CA GLN A 960 39.31 -16.99 -10.14
C GLN A 960 39.48 -17.14 -11.64
N THR A 961 39.22 -16.08 -12.35
CA THR A 961 39.62 -15.94 -13.75
C THR A 961 40.76 -14.90 -13.82
N TRP A 962 41.47 -14.86 -14.90
CA TRP A 962 42.51 -13.88 -15.12
C TRP A 962 41.99 -12.44 -15.28
N CYS A 963 40.68 -12.26 -15.43
CA CYS A 963 40.02 -10.96 -15.46
C CYS A 963 39.17 -10.75 -14.20
N GLY A 964 39.53 -9.78 -13.37
CA GLY A 964 38.87 -9.55 -12.08
C GLY A 964 37.39 -9.27 -12.17
N ILE A 965 36.95 -8.54 -13.19
CA ILE A 965 35.53 -8.19 -13.40
C ILE A 965 34.75 -9.40 -13.83
N VAL A 966 35.28 -10.22 -14.70
CA VAL A 966 34.67 -11.48 -15.10
C VAL A 966 34.53 -12.42 -13.92
N LYS A 967 35.39 -12.33 -12.93
CA LYS A 967 35.28 -13.11 -11.69
C LYS A 967 34.07 -12.77 -10.86
N ILE A 968 33.73 -11.51 -10.79
CA ILE A 968 32.56 -11.07 -10.03
C ILE A 968 31.29 -11.57 -10.72
N ILE A 969 31.28 -11.47 -12.02
CA ILE A 969 30.18 -12.04 -12.83
C ILE A 969 30.11 -13.54 -12.67
N ALA A 970 31.25 -14.17 -12.58
CA ALA A 970 31.39 -15.60 -12.38
C ALA A 970 30.99 -16.11 -11.01
N MET A 971 30.59 -15.27 -10.13
CA MET A 971 29.92 -15.74 -8.91
C MET A 971 28.68 -16.58 -9.17
N ASN A 972 28.05 -16.33 -10.26
CA ASN A 972 27.19 -17.29 -10.86
C ASN A 972 28.02 -18.17 -11.78
N SER A 973 28.14 -19.41 -11.43
CA SER A 973 28.95 -20.39 -12.16
C SER A 973 28.76 -20.37 -13.68
N LEU A 974 27.59 -19.97 -14.11
CA LEU A 974 27.24 -19.84 -15.51
C LEU A 974 27.89 -18.71 -16.26
N LEU A 975 28.24 -17.65 -15.58
CA LEU A 975 28.85 -16.53 -16.25
C LEU A 975 30.29 -16.83 -16.70
N LEU A 976 30.86 -17.88 -16.13
CA LEU A 976 32.14 -18.38 -16.58
C LEU A 976 32.09 -19.10 -17.91
N THR A 977 30.94 -19.63 -18.22
CA THR A 977 30.74 -20.41 -19.47
C THR A 977 30.18 -19.58 -20.60
N VAL A 978 29.88 -18.32 -20.38
CA VAL A 978 29.48 -17.42 -21.46
C VAL A 978 30.72 -17.11 -22.27
N PRO A 979 30.83 -17.56 -23.52
CA PRO A 979 31.92 -17.20 -24.38
C PRO A 979 31.90 -15.68 -24.50
N MET A 980 32.95 -15.06 -24.15
CA MET A 980 33.18 -13.67 -24.54
C MET A 980 33.23 -13.69 -26.08
N ALA A 981 32.16 -13.17 -26.67
CA ALA A 981 32.20 -12.84 -28.08
C ALA A 981 33.37 -11.89 -28.30
N HIS A 982 34.30 -12.26 -29.13
CA HIS A 982 35.44 -11.48 -29.51
C HIS A 982 35.02 -10.16 -30.15
#